data_b7baff282ef88b5a50fd4459faaf3aeb
#
_entry.id   b7baff282ef88b5a50fd4459faaf3aeb
#
_cell.length_a   1.000
_cell.length_b   1.000
_cell.length_c   1.000
_cell.angle_alpha   90.00
_cell.angle_beta   90.00
_cell.angle_gamma   90.00
#
_symmetry.space_group_name_H-M   'P 1'
#
loop_
_entity.id
_entity.type
_entity.pdbx_description
1 polymer ?
#
loop_
_entity_poly.entity_id
_entity_poly.type
_entity_poly.pdbx_seq_one_letter_code
_entity_poly.pdbx_strand_id
1 'polypeptide(L)'
;MTSILSEKEYQHFIMDRLVQDNGYIVRKATSYDRFFAMDRELLFRFLNDTQPDEMDALRKIYKSDLEDTLVSFINAEVTKNRGSLLDVLKHGIEISNMKLELMYTKPATTFNRDLLAKYEKNIFSVMEEVWASDDERVDLVIFLNGLAIMSFELKCNAAGQSYQDAIYQYRVDRDPKTRLFWFKAGCLVNFAMDLEQVYMTTKLAGNATFFLPFNMGNGEGVNAGAGNPTFKDKYSVSYMWEDILTKDTVLDLISKFIFIETKESKDELTGKTKKSESVIFPRYHQLDVIRKLLGDVRDNGTTQNYLIQHSAGSGKTNSIAWLAHRLTSLHDADNKIIFDNVVIITDRVVVDRQLQKAIMGMEHKAGLIRVMDDKCNSADLAIALNGNTKIIATTIQKFPYIVDSVAGLKNKRFAVIIDEAHSSTAGKDMAAVTKSLGAGEQEAADVEDMITDEIRRNGKQANVSMFAFTATPKPTTIQLFGRLNTKGQREAFHIYSMKQAIEEGFILDVLQNYTTYDTFYQLNKEIEEDPRCKTADAKRQIARFVELHETNIAQRVEVIIEHFRTTVMPELGGMAKAMVITASRQGAVKYRQAFENYTKKKGYTDIKALVAFSGKVKLPDDETEYSEASMNGFPEDRLTKEFDKDEYQVLLVANKYQTGFDQPKLCAMYVLKKLKGVSAVQTLSRLNRICPPFEKKTFVLDFANTYEDIKAAFAPYYTTTLLSTSVTPTAIYDLEAQIDAYTVLDPDDIEKANELLYKKNISAKDKQKLTFYFKRAKNMIEKYDLIKQHEIVSAMRHFVRFYEFLLQASCFEDTDLHKKYNFITYLLAYINIKHPGGGYNLDGKIKATNFVQKKVEEHTTSNLVAQPVVKLPTAESFGLTEAKEERLSEIIAEINSRTGKAYNNDVAVKAMLQIRDILLKSDKLKTSARNNTVRDFEFSYFDDIDDALIEGLEQNQDFFSLLLSNEEIKRQVLGIFTEEIYKSLREA
;
A
#
# COMPACT_ATOMS: atom_id res chain seq x y z
N MET A 1 11.31 -35.18 -24.63
CA MET A 1 12.24 -34.12 -24.23
C MET A 1 13.66 -34.61 -24.37
N THR A 2 14.54 -33.86 -25.03
CA THR A 2 15.97 -34.03 -24.91
C THR A 2 16.35 -33.63 -23.48
N SER A 3 16.93 -34.52 -22.71
CA SER A 3 17.39 -34.15 -21.35
C SER A 3 18.60 -33.23 -21.50
N ILE A 4 18.50 -32.00 -21.01
CA ILE A 4 19.63 -31.08 -20.94
C ILE A 4 20.43 -31.43 -19.69
N LEU A 5 21.67 -31.82 -19.87
CA LEU A 5 22.57 -32.28 -18.80
C LEU A 5 23.75 -31.34 -18.58
N SER A 6 23.96 -30.37 -19.47
CA SER A 6 25.05 -29.40 -19.39
C SER A 6 24.58 -27.99 -19.78
N GLU A 7 25.33 -27.00 -19.35
CA GLU A 7 25.12 -25.59 -19.70
C GLU A 7 25.21 -25.37 -21.22
N LYS A 8 26.15 -26.00 -21.88
CA LYS A 8 26.31 -25.92 -23.33
C LYS A 8 25.13 -26.49 -24.11
N GLU A 9 24.59 -27.63 -23.67
CA GLU A 9 23.36 -28.18 -24.26
C GLU A 9 22.16 -27.22 -24.06
N TYR A 10 22.12 -26.53 -22.92
CA TYR A 10 21.09 -25.56 -22.64
C TYR A 10 21.20 -24.32 -23.54
N GLN A 11 22.41 -23.78 -23.74
CA GLN A 11 22.68 -22.71 -24.68
C GLN A 11 22.22 -23.07 -26.09
N HIS A 12 22.65 -24.22 -26.61
CA HIS A 12 22.27 -24.70 -27.94
C HIS A 12 20.74 -24.89 -28.05
N PHE A 13 20.11 -25.45 -27.01
CA PHE A 13 18.66 -25.66 -27.01
C PHE A 13 17.91 -24.32 -27.14
N ILE A 14 18.28 -23.29 -26.38
CA ILE A 14 17.66 -21.97 -26.46
C ILE A 14 17.88 -21.37 -27.85
N MET A 15 19.11 -21.44 -28.38
CA MET A 15 19.44 -20.95 -29.73
C MET A 15 18.57 -21.61 -30.78
N ASP A 16 18.44 -22.96 -30.74
CA ASP A 16 17.62 -23.72 -31.68
C ASP A 16 16.15 -23.27 -31.63
N ARG A 17 15.57 -23.03 -30.41
CA ARG A 17 14.23 -22.50 -30.24
C ARG A 17 14.09 -21.10 -30.84
N LEU A 18 15.04 -20.20 -30.56
CA LEU A 18 15.01 -18.83 -31.10
C LEU A 18 15.07 -18.81 -32.64
N VAL A 19 15.83 -19.73 -33.23
CA VAL A 19 15.93 -19.85 -34.70
C VAL A 19 14.67 -20.46 -35.29
N GLN A 20 14.25 -21.62 -34.78
CA GLN A 20 13.17 -22.43 -35.39
C GLN A 20 11.80 -21.78 -35.15
N ASP A 21 11.55 -21.27 -33.91
CA ASP A 21 10.25 -20.79 -33.52
C ASP A 21 10.11 -19.26 -33.74
N ASN A 22 11.22 -18.50 -33.60
CA ASN A 22 11.20 -17.03 -33.64
C ASN A 22 11.96 -16.43 -34.84
N GLY A 23 12.62 -17.24 -35.65
CA GLY A 23 13.32 -16.79 -36.87
C GLY A 23 14.51 -15.85 -36.60
N TYR A 24 15.24 -16.07 -35.47
CA TYR A 24 16.50 -15.41 -35.17
C TYR A 24 17.61 -15.89 -36.11
N ILE A 25 18.60 -15.04 -36.30
CA ILE A 25 19.82 -15.39 -37.06
C ILE A 25 20.92 -15.74 -36.07
N VAL A 26 21.51 -16.92 -36.19
CA VAL A 26 22.71 -17.28 -35.43
C VAL A 26 23.90 -16.54 -36.01
N ARG A 27 24.66 -15.87 -35.17
CA ARG A 27 25.90 -15.20 -35.56
C ARG A 27 27.07 -15.76 -34.74
N LYS A 28 28.26 -15.76 -35.32
CA LYS A 28 29.47 -16.16 -34.62
C LYS A 28 29.95 -15.03 -33.70
N ALA A 29 30.49 -15.38 -32.53
CA ALA A 29 31.08 -14.41 -31.60
C ALA A 29 32.17 -13.52 -32.24
N THR A 30 32.83 -13.99 -33.31
CA THR A 30 33.81 -13.21 -34.09
C THR A 30 33.20 -12.01 -34.85
N SER A 31 31.86 -11.98 -35.04
CA SER A 31 31.18 -10.86 -35.66
C SER A 31 30.85 -9.74 -34.66
N TYR A 32 31.10 -9.99 -33.37
CA TYR A 32 30.84 -8.99 -32.33
C TYR A 32 31.97 -7.96 -32.21
N ASP A 33 31.61 -6.70 -32.38
CA ASP A 33 32.52 -5.60 -32.11
C ASP A 33 32.38 -5.19 -30.64
N ARG A 34 33.37 -5.58 -29.83
CA ARG A 34 33.35 -5.35 -28.37
C ARG A 34 33.50 -3.89 -27.94
N PHE A 35 34.08 -3.03 -28.82
CA PHE A 35 34.26 -1.61 -28.52
C PHE A 35 32.97 -0.83 -28.60
N PHE A 36 32.04 -1.28 -29.44
CA PHE A 36 30.78 -0.62 -29.72
C PHE A 36 29.56 -1.45 -29.24
N ALA A 37 29.75 -2.67 -28.78
CA ALA A 37 28.71 -3.65 -28.41
C ALA A 37 27.70 -3.90 -29.53
N MET A 38 28.18 -4.21 -30.74
CA MET A 38 27.34 -4.41 -31.92
C MET A 38 27.88 -5.43 -32.91
N ASP A 39 27.01 -5.87 -33.82
CA ASP A 39 27.32 -6.58 -35.07
C ASP A 39 27.14 -5.60 -36.23
N ARG A 40 28.27 -5.04 -36.74
CA ARG A 40 28.26 -4.03 -37.76
C ARG A 40 27.58 -4.49 -39.04
N GLU A 41 27.84 -5.71 -39.48
CA GLU A 41 27.30 -6.27 -40.73
C GLU A 41 25.75 -6.25 -40.70
N LEU A 42 25.15 -6.70 -39.61
CA LEU A 42 23.69 -6.71 -39.49
C LEU A 42 23.12 -5.28 -39.31
N LEU A 43 23.83 -4.39 -38.67
CA LEU A 43 23.43 -2.99 -38.59
C LEU A 43 23.35 -2.35 -39.97
N PHE A 44 24.41 -2.48 -40.76
CA PHE A 44 24.42 -1.88 -42.10
C PHE A 44 23.45 -2.58 -43.06
N ARG A 45 23.26 -3.89 -42.92
CA ARG A 45 22.22 -4.59 -43.66
C ARG A 45 20.83 -4.02 -43.37
N PHE A 46 20.49 -3.87 -42.09
CA PHE A 46 19.20 -3.31 -41.70
C PHE A 46 18.97 -1.89 -42.24
N LEU A 47 19.98 -1.01 -42.07
CA LEU A 47 19.91 0.36 -42.57
C LEU A 47 19.74 0.44 -44.11
N ASN A 48 20.49 -0.35 -44.85
CA ASN A 48 20.40 -0.41 -46.30
C ASN A 48 19.05 -0.97 -46.77
N ASP A 49 18.51 -1.97 -46.07
CA ASP A 49 17.25 -2.61 -46.45
C ASP A 49 16.01 -1.74 -46.11
N THR A 50 16.13 -0.83 -45.16
CA THR A 50 14.98 -0.04 -44.66
C THR A 50 15.05 1.43 -45.03
N GLN A 51 16.26 1.98 -45.31
CA GLN A 51 16.52 3.42 -45.52
C GLN A 51 17.61 3.62 -46.58
N PRO A 52 17.40 3.05 -47.81
CA PRO A 52 18.40 3.07 -48.86
C PRO A 52 18.74 4.49 -49.31
N ASP A 53 17.74 5.39 -49.42
CA ASP A 53 17.94 6.78 -49.91
C ASP A 53 18.82 7.60 -48.95
N GLU A 54 18.56 7.46 -47.60
CA GLU A 54 19.36 8.11 -46.57
C GLU A 54 20.80 7.56 -46.55
N MET A 55 20.96 6.23 -46.72
CA MET A 55 22.25 5.57 -46.76
C MET A 55 23.05 5.96 -48.00
N ASP A 56 22.40 6.12 -49.18
CA ASP A 56 23.03 6.57 -50.39
C ASP A 56 23.47 8.05 -50.33
N ALA A 57 22.68 8.88 -49.68
CA ALA A 57 23.05 10.28 -49.40
C ALA A 57 24.26 10.36 -48.45
N LEU A 58 24.31 9.57 -47.39
CA LEU A 58 25.46 9.49 -46.46
C LEU A 58 26.72 8.95 -47.15
N ARG A 59 26.61 7.97 -48.08
CA ARG A 59 27.75 7.48 -48.87
C ARG A 59 28.37 8.57 -49.72
N LYS A 60 27.59 9.47 -50.29
CA LYS A 60 28.10 10.60 -51.03
C LYS A 60 28.93 11.57 -50.17
N ILE A 61 28.53 11.71 -48.90
CA ILE A 61 29.20 12.61 -47.94
C ILE A 61 30.48 11.96 -47.39
N TYR A 62 30.38 10.76 -46.83
CA TYR A 62 31.45 10.14 -46.03
C TYR A 62 32.31 9.14 -46.83
N LYS A 63 31.89 8.75 -48.03
CA LYS A 63 32.59 7.81 -48.93
C LYS A 63 33.02 6.52 -48.22
N SER A 64 34.32 6.20 -48.22
CA SER A 64 34.87 4.98 -47.59
C SER A 64 34.74 4.98 -46.07
N ASP A 65 34.64 6.13 -45.44
CA ASP A 65 34.68 6.30 -43.97
C ASP A 65 33.27 6.25 -43.35
N LEU A 66 32.22 5.98 -44.17
CA LEU A 66 30.82 5.97 -43.74
C LEU A 66 30.59 5.02 -42.56
N GLU A 67 31.07 3.76 -42.66
CA GLU A 67 30.80 2.74 -41.68
C GLU A 67 31.40 3.12 -40.32
N ASP A 68 32.70 3.48 -40.29
CA ASP A 68 33.36 3.85 -39.03
C ASP A 68 32.79 5.15 -38.46
N THR A 69 32.43 6.12 -39.33
CA THR A 69 31.83 7.37 -38.89
C THR A 69 30.47 7.12 -38.23
N LEU A 70 29.60 6.32 -38.87
CA LEU A 70 28.27 6.06 -38.40
C LEU A 70 28.27 5.25 -37.09
N VAL A 71 29.11 4.21 -37.01
CA VAL A 71 29.28 3.41 -35.77
C VAL A 71 29.80 4.27 -34.62
N SER A 72 30.81 5.13 -34.89
CA SER A 72 31.34 6.05 -33.87
C SER A 72 30.29 7.07 -33.44
N PHE A 73 29.47 7.55 -34.38
CA PHE A 73 28.40 8.50 -34.09
C PHE A 73 27.29 7.85 -33.24
N ILE A 74 26.81 6.66 -33.60
CA ILE A 74 25.83 5.91 -32.79
C ILE A 74 26.38 5.71 -31.38
N ASN A 75 27.64 5.26 -31.25
CA ASN A 75 28.26 5.08 -29.94
C ASN A 75 28.34 6.39 -29.16
N ALA A 76 28.66 7.51 -29.77
CA ALA A 76 28.71 8.82 -29.13
C ALA A 76 27.30 9.22 -28.62
N GLU A 77 26.25 8.99 -29.44
CA GLU A 77 24.86 9.27 -29.04
C GLU A 77 24.41 8.43 -27.86
N VAL A 78 24.76 7.14 -27.85
CA VAL A 78 24.42 6.20 -26.77
C VAL A 78 25.16 6.51 -25.46
N THR A 79 26.44 6.93 -25.55
CA THR A 79 27.34 7.12 -24.39
C THR A 79 27.37 8.55 -23.84
N LYS A 80 26.78 9.52 -24.54
CA LYS A 80 26.73 10.91 -24.04
C LYS A 80 25.96 10.99 -22.71
N ASN A 81 26.20 12.03 -21.93
CA ASN A 81 25.71 12.17 -20.55
C ASN A 81 24.19 11.94 -20.39
N ARG A 82 23.38 12.31 -21.38
CA ARG A 82 21.92 12.09 -21.41
C ARG A 82 21.48 11.08 -22.47
N GLY A 83 22.42 10.38 -23.10
CA GLY A 83 22.13 9.37 -24.08
C GLY A 83 21.81 8.01 -23.47
N SER A 84 21.20 7.15 -24.27
CA SER A 84 21.01 5.74 -23.94
C SER A 84 20.78 4.91 -25.20
N LEU A 85 21.03 3.60 -25.12
CA LEU A 85 20.66 2.67 -26.16
C LEU A 85 19.14 2.69 -26.43
N LEU A 86 18.35 2.83 -25.35
CA LEU A 86 16.89 2.92 -25.44
C LEU A 86 16.44 4.13 -26.28
N ASP A 87 17.04 5.30 -26.05
CA ASP A 87 16.68 6.52 -26.80
C ASP A 87 17.00 6.40 -28.29
N VAL A 88 18.19 5.87 -28.62
CA VAL A 88 18.54 5.68 -30.05
C VAL A 88 17.71 4.60 -30.72
N LEU A 89 17.29 3.57 -30.04
CA LEU A 89 16.36 2.57 -30.58
C LEU A 89 14.97 3.16 -30.83
N LYS A 90 14.46 4.00 -29.92
CA LYS A 90 13.12 4.58 -30.00
C LYS A 90 13.02 5.75 -30.96
N HIS A 91 14.03 6.60 -31.02
CA HIS A 91 13.98 7.89 -31.74
C HIS A 91 14.89 7.95 -32.96
N GLY A 92 15.74 6.92 -33.13
CA GLY A 92 16.79 6.97 -34.14
C GLY A 92 17.89 7.96 -33.79
N ILE A 93 18.69 8.31 -34.78
CA ILE A 93 19.76 9.28 -34.70
C ILE A 93 19.65 10.30 -35.83
N GLU A 94 20.17 11.50 -35.62
CA GLU A 94 20.22 12.55 -36.65
C GLU A 94 21.67 12.85 -36.99
N ILE A 95 22.10 12.52 -38.21
CA ILE A 95 23.44 12.73 -38.71
C ILE A 95 23.38 13.50 -40.05
N SER A 96 24.14 14.60 -40.20
CA SER A 96 24.17 15.42 -41.42
C SER A 96 22.78 15.82 -41.90
N ASN A 97 21.86 16.19 -40.99
CA ASN A 97 20.47 16.56 -41.25
C ASN A 97 19.60 15.42 -41.81
N MET A 98 20.06 14.18 -41.67
CA MET A 98 19.27 12.98 -42.02
C MET A 98 18.96 12.19 -40.77
N LYS A 99 17.70 11.76 -40.64
CA LYS A 99 17.24 10.92 -39.57
C LYS A 99 17.35 9.45 -39.96
N LEU A 100 18.07 8.67 -39.17
CA LEU A 100 18.13 7.22 -39.33
C LEU A 100 17.40 6.56 -38.15
N GLU A 101 16.41 5.71 -38.48
CA GLU A 101 15.72 4.89 -37.52
C GLU A 101 16.52 3.60 -37.27
N LEU A 102 16.71 3.24 -36.01
CA LEU A 102 17.47 2.03 -35.63
C LEU A 102 16.56 0.84 -35.27
N MET A 103 15.24 1.08 -35.24
CA MET A 103 14.22 0.08 -34.99
C MET A 103 12.88 0.55 -35.55
N TYR A 104 12.09 -0.35 -36.10
CA TYR A 104 10.69 -0.08 -36.47
C TYR A 104 9.73 -0.83 -35.55
N THR A 105 8.75 -0.11 -35.02
CA THR A 105 7.71 -0.67 -34.15
C THR A 105 6.51 -1.16 -34.96
N LYS A 106 5.79 -2.15 -34.44
CA LYS A 106 4.55 -2.65 -35.09
C LYS A 106 3.52 -1.51 -35.14
N PRO A 107 3.01 -1.14 -36.32
CA PRO A 107 1.99 -0.11 -36.42
C PRO A 107 0.69 -0.55 -35.72
N ALA A 108 -0.02 0.41 -35.12
CA ALA A 108 -1.28 0.15 -34.40
C ALA A 108 -2.40 -0.29 -35.34
N THR A 109 -2.30 0.02 -36.63
CA THR A 109 -3.26 -0.34 -37.68
C THR A 109 -2.56 -0.87 -38.91
N THR A 110 -3.25 -1.64 -39.74
CA THR A 110 -2.72 -2.22 -40.97
C THR A 110 -2.75 -1.28 -42.18
N PHE A 111 -3.15 -0.02 -42.00
CA PHE A 111 -3.31 0.94 -43.10
C PHE A 111 -1.96 1.41 -43.67
N ASN A 112 -0.93 1.51 -42.86
CA ASN A 112 0.41 1.90 -43.31
C ASN A 112 1.23 0.66 -43.70
N ARG A 113 1.12 0.24 -44.96
CA ARG A 113 1.82 -0.95 -45.49
C ARG A 113 3.34 -0.77 -45.52
N ASP A 114 3.82 0.45 -45.79
CA ASP A 114 5.26 0.72 -45.85
C ASP A 114 5.91 0.60 -44.47
N LEU A 115 5.25 1.11 -43.41
CA LEU A 115 5.72 0.95 -42.04
C LEU A 115 5.65 -0.50 -41.59
N LEU A 116 4.65 -1.26 -42.02
CA LEU A 116 4.56 -2.69 -41.72
C LEU A 116 5.70 -3.46 -42.41
N ALA A 117 5.99 -3.15 -43.66
CA ALA A 117 7.09 -3.75 -44.40
C ALA A 117 8.46 -3.43 -43.77
N LYS A 118 8.66 -2.20 -43.28
CA LYS A 118 9.88 -1.83 -42.52
C LYS A 118 9.95 -2.53 -41.17
N TYR A 119 8.83 -2.69 -40.46
CA TYR A 119 8.75 -3.44 -39.21
C TYR A 119 9.17 -4.90 -39.39
N GLU A 120 8.73 -5.56 -40.48
CA GLU A 120 9.09 -6.95 -40.79
C GLU A 120 10.58 -7.13 -41.10
N LYS A 121 11.28 -6.07 -41.52
CA LYS A 121 12.73 -6.05 -41.81
C LYS A 121 13.62 -5.92 -40.58
N ASN A 122 13.05 -5.75 -39.35
CA ASN A 122 13.88 -5.82 -38.15
C ASN A 122 14.61 -7.16 -38.08
N ILE A 123 15.91 -7.11 -37.81
CA ILE A 123 16.79 -8.25 -37.78
C ILE A 123 17.08 -8.62 -36.30
N PHE A 124 16.65 -9.79 -35.90
CA PHE A 124 17.01 -10.37 -34.61
C PHE A 124 18.12 -11.40 -34.79
N SER A 125 19.15 -11.31 -33.98
CA SER A 125 20.21 -12.31 -33.99
C SER A 125 20.65 -12.69 -32.58
N VAL A 126 21.24 -13.87 -32.47
CA VAL A 126 21.77 -14.43 -31.22
C VAL A 126 23.20 -14.88 -31.44
N MET A 127 24.03 -14.57 -30.44
CA MET A 127 25.44 -15.06 -30.39
C MET A 127 25.66 -15.80 -29.07
N GLU A 128 26.31 -16.95 -29.14
CA GLU A 128 26.81 -17.67 -27.96
C GLU A 128 28.27 -17.28 -27.66
N GLU A 129 28.67 -17.45 -26.39
CA GLU A 129 30.06 -17.33 -25.96
C GLU A 129 30.71 -15.99 -26.38
N VAL A 130 30.01 -14.91 -26.11
CA VAL A 130 30.41 -13.54 -26.53
C VAL A 130 31.46 -12.97 -25.58
N TRP A 131 32.65 -12.66 -26.14
CA TRP A 131 33.73 -12.02 -25.39
C TRP A 131 33.45 -10.53 -25.19
N ALA A 132 32.94 -10.18 -24.01
CA ALA A 132 32.66 -8.79 -23.63
C ALA A 132 33.95 -7.99 -23.33
N SER A 133 34.99 -8.67 -22.80
CA SER A 133 36.36 -8.21 -22.61
C SER A 133 37.34 -9.36 -22.84
N ASP A 134 38.62 -9.17 -22.57
CA ASP A 134 39.63 -10.28 -22.72
C ASP A 134 39.41 -11.42 -21.70
N ASP A 135 38.78 -11.08 -20.55
CA ASP A 135 38.59 -11.99 -19.44
C ASP A 135 37.10 -12.34 -19.19
N GLU A 136 36.17 -11.68 -19.90
CA GLU A 136 34.72 -11.82 -19.67
C GLU A 136 34.01 -12.44 -20.88
N ARG A 137 33.47 -13.63 -20.72
CA ARG A 137 32.71 -14.36 -21.74
C ARG A 137 31.27 -14.59 -21.26
N VAL A 138 30.29 -14.11 -22.04
CA VAL A 138 28.85 -14.19 -21.74
C VAL A 138 28.22 -15.33 -22.52
N ASP A 139 27.34 -16.10 -21.89
CA ASP A 139 26.78 -17.31 -22.46
C ASP A 139 25.96 -17.04 -23.73
N LEU A 140 24.99 -16.11 -23.67
CA LEU A 140 24.17 -15.68 -24.81
C LEU A 140 23.95 -14.17 -24.81
N VAL A 141 24.02 -13.57 -26.02
CA VAL A 141 23.64 -12.16 -26.24
C VAL A 141 22.67 -12.08 -27.41
N ILE A 142 21.58 -11.35 -27.21
CA ILE A 142 20.56 -11.04 -28.23
C ILE A 142 20.80 -9.65 -28.79
N PHE A 143 20.72 -9.55 -30.11
CA PHE A 143 20.89 -8.33 -30.87
C PHE A 143 19.63 -7.97 -31.64
N LEU A 144 19.33 -6.68 -31.73
CA LEU A 144 18.30 -6.11 -32.58
C LEU A 144 18.99 -5.18 -33.58
N ASN A 145 18.85 -5.46 -34.87
CA ASN A 145 19.44 -4.67 -35.95
C ASN A 145 20.95 -4.46 -35.74
N GLY A 146 21.65 -5.48 -35.23
CA GLY A 146 23.07 -5.45 -34.91
C GLY A 146 23.43 -4.83 -33.56
N LEU A 147 22.50 -4.22 -32.81
CA LEU A 147 22.76 -3.63 -31.48
C LEU A 147 22.48 -4.64 -30.37
N ALA A 148 23.42 -4.83 -29.42
CA ALA A 148 23.26 -5.74 -28.30
C ALA A 148 22.19 -5.19 -27.31
N ILE A 149 21.10 -5.94 -27.09
CA ILE A 149 19.96 -5.49 -26.27
C ILE A 149 19.76 -6.28 -24.99
N MET A 150 20.10 -7.57 -24.95
CA MET A 150 19.91 -8.45 -23.80
C MET A 150 21.09 -9.42 -23.66
N SER A 151 21.51 -9.71 -22.43
CA SER A 151 22.50 -10.76 -22.12
C SER A 151 21.92 -11.81 -21.20
N PHE A 152 22.47 -13.02 -21.26
CA PHE A 152 22.05 -14.15 -20.47
C PHE A 152 23.26 -14.89 -19.92
N GLU A 153 23.23 -15.18 -18.61
CA GLU A 153 24.05 -16.18 -17.95
C GLU A 153 23.18 -17.38 -17.64
N LEU A 154 23.53 -18.53 -18.13
CA LEU A 154 22.73 -19.74 -18.10
C LEU A 154 23.37 -20.79 -17.18
N LYS A 155 22.57 -21.48 -16.41
CA LYS A 155 23.04 -22.58 -15.56
C LYS A 155 22.16 -23.82 -15.72
N CYS A 156 22.75 -24.97 -15.50
CA CYS A 156 22.06 -26.25 -15.64
C CYS A 156 21.92 -26.93 -14.28
N ASN A 157 20.67 -27.10 -13.81
CA ASN A 157 20.39 -27.74 -12.53
C ASN A 157 20.92 -29.20 -12.47
N ALA A 158 20.94 -29.92 -13.61
CA ALA A 158 21.50 -31.27 -13.69
C ALA A 158 23.01 -31.31 -13.45
N ALA A 159 23.72 -30.20 -13.69
CA ALA A 159 25.16 -30.07 -13.39
C ALA A 159 25.40 -29.54 -11.94
N GLY A 160 24.37 -29.40 -11.12
CA GLY A 160 24.45 -28.90 -9.75
C GLY A 160 24.59 -27.38 -9.63
N GLN A 161 24.33 -26.66 -10.69
CA GLN A 161 24.34 -25.17 -10.73
C GLN A 161 22.93 -24.63 -10.90
N SER A 162 22.70 -23.40 -10.42
CA SER A 162 21.42 -22.75 -10.43
C SER A 162 21.52 -21.29 -10.90
N TYR A 163 20.38 -20.63 -11.02
CA TYR A 163 20.32 -19.19 -11.29
C TYR A 163 21.13 -18.35 -10.28
N GLN A 164 21.37 -18.85 -9.07
CA GLN A 164 22.18 -18.14 -8.05
C GLN A 164 23.66 -18.07 -8.47
N ASP A 165 24.16 -19.10 -9.14
CA ASP A 165 25.52 -19.10 -9.70
C ASP A 165 25.60 -18.10 -10.87
N ALA A 166 24.58 -18.00 -11.69
CA ALA A 166 24.49 -16.98 -12.76
C ALA A 166 24.43 -15.55 -12.18
N ILE A 167 23.68 -15.34 -11.09
CA ILE A 167 23.67 -14.07 -10.36
C ILE A 167 25.05 -13.75 -9.79
N TYR A 168 25.73 -14.74 -9.23
CA TYR A 168 27.09 -14.60 -8.71
C TYR A 168 28.07 -14.15 -9.81
N GLN A 169 28.02 -14.77 -11.01
CA GLN A 169 28.83 -14.35 -12.15
C GLN A 169 28.62 -12.88 -12.50
N TYR A 170 27.38 -12.41 -12.59
CA TYR A 170 27.08 -11.00 -12.85
C TYR A 170 27.59 -10.05 -11.75
N ARG A 171 27.64 -10.51 -10.50
CA ARG A 171 28.10 -9.70 -9.37
C ARG A 171 29.61 -9.61 -9.24
N VAL A 172 30.29 -10.72 -9.52
CA VAL A 172 31.71 -10.88 -9.21
C VAL A 172 32.57 -10.89 -10.46
N ASP A 173 32.14 -11.59 -11.53
CA ASP A 173 32.96 -11.86 -12.70
C ASP A 173 32.67 -10.91 -13.87
N ARG A 174 31.71 -9.98 -13.75
CA ARG A 174 31.34 -9.01 -14.80
C ARG A 174 31.61 -7.59 -14.34
N ASP A 175 32.46 -6.86 -15.10
CA ASP A 175 32.73 -5.46 -14.80
C ASP A 175 31.59 -4.58 -15.34
N PRO A 176 30.89 -3.81 -14.47
CA PRO A 176 29.86 -2.85 -14.89
C PRO A 176 30.34 -1.78 -15.87
N LYS A 177 31.66 -1.61 -16.04
CA LYS A 177 32.28 -0.65 -16.97
C LYS A 177 32.52 -1.23 -18.35
N THR A 178 32.44 -2.53 -18.52
CA THR A 178 32.55 -3.16 -19.83
C THR A 178 31.43 -2.66 -20.75
N ARG A 179 31.74 -2.38 -22.02
CA ARG A 179 30.80 -1.74 -22.95
C ARG A 179 29.46 -2.47 -23.06
N LEU A 180 29.46 -3.79 -22.99
CA LEU A 180 28.26 -4.60 -23.04
C LEU A 180 27.33 -4.37 -21.83
N PHE A 181 27.92 -4.09 -20.66
CA PHE A 181 27.20 -3.92 -19.39
C PHE A 181 27.08 -2.47 -18.92
N TRP A 182 27.63 -1.52 -19.70
CA TRP A 182 27.66 -0.13 -19.31
C TRP A 182 26.23 0.40 -19.19
N PHE A 183 25.89 0.90 -17.99
CA PHE A 183 24.55 1.36 -17.65
C PHE A 183 23.97 2.33 -18.69
N LYS A 184 22.76 2.02 -19.20
CA LYS A 184 22.04 2.68 -20.30
C LYS A 184 22.66 2.53 -21.69
N ALA A 185 23.95 2.29 -21.80
CA ALA A 185 24.66 2.22 -23.05
C ALA A 185 24.85 0.79 -23.56
N GLY A 186 24.98 -0.20 -22.67
CA GLY A 186 25.02 -1.62 -22.95
C GLY A 186 23.66 -2.26 -23.04
N CYS A 187 23.58 -3.56 -22.73
CA CYS A 187 22.33 -4.30 -22.72
C CYS A 187 21.27 -3.63 -21.82
N LEU A 188 20.03 -3.56 -22.30
CA LEU A 188 18.90 -2.96 -21.57
C LEU A 188 18.52 -3.80 -20.34
N VAL A 189 18.73 -5.10 -20.42
CA VAL A 189 18.45 -6.07 -19.37
C VAL A 189 19.42 -7.25 -19.44
N ASN A 190 19.81 -7.76 -18.27
CA ASN A 190 20.68 -8.92 -18.11
C ASN A 190 19.93 -10.00 -17.33
N PHE A 191 19.83 -11.21 -17.86
CA PHE A 191 19.09 -12.32 -17.29
C PHE A 191 20.03 -13.37 -16.70
N ALA A 192 19.74 -13.81 -15.48
CA ALA A 192 20.32 -14.96 -14.82
C ALA A 192 19.27 -16.09 -14.82
N MET A 193 19.54 -17.20 -15.47
CA MET A 193 18.51 -18.20 -15.75
C MET A 193 19.03 -19.62 -15.60
N ASP A 194 18.20 -20.50 -15.04
CA ASP A 194 18.34 -21.95 -15.10
C ASP A 194 17.10 -22.60 -15.76
N LEU A 195 16.93 -23.91 -15.64
CA LEU A 195 15.80 -24.63 -16.24
C LEU A 195 14.47 -24.41 -15.50
N GLU A 196 14.51 -23.80 -14.33
CA GLU A 196 13.35 -23.63 -13.44
C GLU A 196 13.01 -22.17 -13.17
N GLN A 197 14.00 -21.27 -13.13
CA GLN A 197 13.81 -19.89 -12.69
C GLN A 197 14.57 -18.87 -13.54
N VAL A 198 14.03 -17.65 -13.60
CA VAL A 198 14.59 -16.50 -14.31
C VAL A 198 14.65 -15.30 -13.38
N TYR A 199 15.82 -14.66 -13.33
CA TYR A 199 16.05 -13.40 -12.64
C TYR A 199 16.63 -12.37 -13.59
N MET A 200 16.36 -11.10 -13.34
CA MET A 200 16.82 -10.02 -14.22
C MET A 200 17.39 -8.82 -13.45
N THR A 201 18.28 -8.11 -14.11
CA THR A 201 18.74 -6.79 -13.67
C THR A 201 18.93 -5.85 -14.85
N THR A 202 18.67 -4.55 -14.64
CA THR A 202 18.90 -3.50 -15.65
C THR A 202 20.16 -2.68 -15.37
N LYS A 203 20.89 -3.00 -14.29
CA LYS A 203 22.10 -2.28 -13.91
C LYS A 203 23.03 -3.19 -13.09
N LEU A 204 24.23 -3.42 -13.58
CA LEU A 204 25.29 -4.03 -12.79
C LEU A 204 25.95 -2.99 -11.87
N ALA A 205 26.31 -3.41 -10.66
CA ALA A 205 26.93 -2.58 -9.62
C ALA A 205 27.90 -3.44 -8.76
N GLY A 206 28.54 -4.44 -9.35
CA GLY A 206 29.34 -5.43 -8.63
C GLY A 206 28.49 -6.18 -7.59
N ASN A 207 29.01 -6.41 -6.41
CA ASN A 207 28.29 -7.09 -5.31
C ASN A 207 26.96 -6.41 -4.92
N ALA A 208 26.78 -5.13 -5.20
CA ALA A 208 25.54 -4.40 -4.95
C ALA A 208 24.49 -4.55 -6.08
N THR A 209 24.74 -5.37 -7.09
CA THR A 209 23.79 -5.65 -8.16
C THR A 209 22.55 -6.32 -7.60
N PHE A 210 21.39 -5.70 -7.85
CA PHE A 210 20.11 -6.21 -7.39
C PHE A 210 19.38 -6.90 -8.53
N PHE A 211 18.99 -8.17 -8.31
CA PHE A 211 18.22 -8.96 -9.25
C PHE A 211 16.77 -9.06 -8.80
N LEU A 212 15.87 -8.98 -9.77
CA LEU A 212 14.44 -9.17 -9.59
C LEU A 212 14.00 -10.48 -10.25
N PRO A 213 13.10 -11.25 -9.62
CA PRO A 213 12.51 -12.42 -10.27
C PRO A 213 11.69 -12.00 -11.48
N PHE A 214 11.78 -12.82 -12.53
CA PHE A 214 10.99 -12.67 -13.76
C PHE A 214 10.19 -13.93 -14.04
N ASN A 215 9.61 -14.53 -13.00
CA ASN A 215 8.87 -15.78 -13.01
C ASN A 215 7.37 -15.57 -13.16
N MET A 216 6.69 -16.57 -13.75
CA MET A 216 5.24 -16.54 -13.99
C MET A 216 4.41 -16.58 -12.72
N GLY A 217 4.93 -17.15 -11.64
CA GLY A 217 4.20 -17.64 -10.49
C GLY A 217 3.82 -19.11 -10.67
N ASN A 218 3.68 -19.84 -9.57
CA ASN A 218 3.40 -21.27 -9.57
C ASN A 218 2.14 -21.59 -8.75
N GLY A 219 1.38 -22.60 -9.18
CA GLY A 219 0.16 -23.03 -8.51
C GLY A 219 -1.06 -22.12 -8.74
N GLU A 220 -2.20 -22.57 -8.23
CA GLU A 220 -3.48 -21.88 -8.31
C GLU A 220 -4.16 -21.78 -6.94
N GLY A 221 -4.99 -20.77 -6.76
CA GLY A 221 -5.78 -20.59 -5.54
C GLY A 221 -4.92 -20.45 -4.28
N VAL A 222 -5.13 -21.30 -3.29
CA VAL A 222 -4.37 -21.31 -2.02
C VAL A 222 -2.92 -21.74 -2.18
N ASN A 223 -2.61 -22.47 -3.24
CA ASN A 223 -1.25 -22.98 -3.52
C ASN A 223 -0.46 -22.01 -4.41
N ALA A 224 -1.08 -20.93 -4.90
CA ALA A 224 -0.37 -19.93 -5.70
C ALA A 224 0.80 -19.32 -4.92
N GLY A 225 1.98 -19.27 -5.57
CA GLY A 225 3.23 -18.79 -4.96
C GLY A 225 4.26 -18.40 -6.00
N ALA A 226 5.51 -18.30 -5.58
CA ALA A 226 6.64 -17.95 -6.45
C ALA A 226 7.08 -19.11 -7.37
N GLY A 227 7.98 -18.79 -8.30
CA GLY A 227 8.56 -19.75 -9.25
C GLY A 227 7.77 -19.84 -10.54
N ASN A 228 7.95 -20.94 -11.27
CA ASN A 228 7.28 -21.22 -12.54
C ASN A 228 6.52 -22.54 -12.46
N PRO A 229 5.43 -22.71 -13.24
CA PRO A 229 4.72 -23.99 -13.31
C PRO A 229 5.60 -25.11 -13.82
N THR A 230 5.42 -26.32 -13.29
CA THR A 230 6.07 -27.52 -13.79
C THR A 230 5.20 -28.14 -14.87
N PHE A 231 5.76 -28.33 -16.07
CA PHE A 231 5.09 -28.95 -17.21
C PHE A 231 5.61 -30.36 -17.45
N LYS A 232 4.75 -31.21 -18.02
CA LYS A 232 5.12 -32.60 -18.31
C LYS A 232 6.04 -32.70 -19.53
N ASP A 233 5.92 -31.80 -20.47
CA ASP A 233 6.47 -31.87 -21.83
C ASP A 233 7.31 -30.68 -22.24
N LYS A 234 7.54 -29.72 -21.33
CA LYS A 234 8.38 -28.54 -21.55
C LYS A 234 9.03 -28.04 -20.25
N TYR A 235 10.10 -27.25 -20.36
CA TYR A 235 10.77 -26.64 -19.20
C TYR A 235 9.94 -25.55 -18.56
N SER A 236 10.08 -25.36 -17.27
CA SER A 236 9.36 -24.34 -16.50
C SER A 236 9.59 -22.91 -17.03
N VAL A 237 10.77 -22.67 -17.60
CA VAL A 237 11.15 -21.37 -18.17
C VAL A 237 10.87 -21.24 -19.67
N SER A 238 10.13 -22.20 -20.28
CA SER A 238 9.86 -22.21 -21.72
C SER A 238 9.17 -20.94 -22.23
N TYR A 239 8.41 -20.26 -21.38
CA TYR A 239 7.77 -18.98 -21.73
C TYR A 239 8.79 -17.92 -22.20
N MET A 240 10.07 -18.04 -21.82
CA MET A 240 11.09 -17.10 -22.28
C MET A 240 11.23 -17.12 -23.80
N TRP A 241 11.37 -18.29 -24.43
CA TRP A 241 11.50 -18.40 -25.89
C TRP A 241 10.16 -18.56 -26.60
N GLU A 242 9.13 -19.09 -25.95
CA GLU A 242 7.79 -19.23 -26.51
C GLU A 242 7.03 -17.90 -26.59
N ASP A 243 7.31 -16.94 -25.68
CA ASP A 243 6.55 -15.68 -25.55
C ASP A 243 7.45 -14.44 -25.43
N ILE A 244 8.35 -14.39 -24.42
CA ILE A 244 9.08 -13.16 -24.10
C ILE A 244 10.07 -12.76 -25.17
N LEU A 245 10.80 -13.72 -25.74
CA LEU A 245 11.81 -13.51 -26.77
C LEU A 245 11.25 -13.61 -28.19
N THR A 246 9.94 -13.60 -28.38
CA THR A 246 9.36 -13.42 -29.72
C THR A 246 9.67 -12.02 -30.22
N LYS A 247 9.86 -11.86 -31.54
CA LYS A 247 10.19 -10.55 -32.15
C LYS A 247 9.18 -9.47 -31.79
N ASP A 248 7.89 -9.79 -31.83
CA ASP A 248 6.81 -8.87 -31.50
C ASP A 248 6.88 -8.42 -30.03
N THR A 249 7.11 -9.35 -29.10
CA THR A 249 7.20 -9.05 -27.67
C THR A 249 8.43 -8.21 -27.35
N VAL A 250 9.60 -8.53 -27.90
CA VAL A 250 10.83 -7.75 -27.67
C VAL A 250 10.67 -6.32 -28.18
N LEU A 251 10.13 -6.13 -29.40
CA LEU A 251 9.88 -4.79 -29.94
C LEU A 251 8.84 -4.03 -29.13
N ASP A 252 7.81 -4.70 -28.64
CA ASP A 252 6.79 -4.10 -27.75
C ASP A 252 7.39 -3.71 -26.40
N LEU A 253 8.25 -4.55 -25.80
CA LEU A 253 8.98 -4.25 -24.57
C LEU A 253 9.84 -2.99 -24.73
N ILE A 254 10.67 -2.92 -25.75
CA ILE A 254 11.56 -1.78 -26.01
C ILE A 254 10.75 -0.51 -26.27
N SER A 255 9.73 -0.59 -27.13
CA SER A 255 9.00 0.60 -27.56
C SER A 255 8.04 1.16 -26.52
N LYS A 256 7.42 0.28 -25.68
CA LYS A 256 6.24 0.68 -24.89
C LYS A 256 6.32 0.37 -23.40
N PHE A 257 7.24 -0.50 -22.97
CA PHE A 257 7.36 -0.85 -21.57
C PHE A 257 8.63 -0.30 -20.92
N ILE A 258 9.79 -0.41 -21.61
CA ILE A 258 11.05 0.04 -21.02
C ILE A 258 11.11 1.57 -21.09
N PHE A 259 11.45 2.21 -19.94
CA PHE A 259 11.69 3.65 -19.85
C PHE A 259 12.76 3.97 -18.80
N ILE A 260 13.31 5.18 -18.86
CA ILE A 260 14.30 5.68 -17.89
C ILE A 260 13.60 6.57 -16.88
N GLU A 261 13.57 6.14 -15.63
CA GLU A 261 13.08 6.94 -14.50
C GLU A 261 14.21 7.81 -13.95
N THR A 262 13.99 9.12 -13.87
CA THR A 262 14.94 10.06 -13.24
C THR A 262 14.39 10.54 -11.90
N LYS A 263 15.14 10.29 -10.83
CA LYS A 263 14.86 10.81 -9.49
C LYS A 263 15.83 11.95 -9.17
N GLU A 264 15.28 13.10 -8.77
CA GLU A 264 16.06 14.25 -8.33
C GLU A 264 16.04 14.33 -6.80
N SER A 265 17.21 14.35 -6.18
CA SER A 265 17.41 14.65 -4.77
C SER A 265 18.29 15.88 -4.64
N LYS A 266 17.93 16.84 -3.77
CA LYS A 266 18.80 17.97 -3.45
C LYS A 266 19.73 17.56 -2.30
N ASP A 267 21.02 17.68 -2.52
CA ASP A 267 22.03 17.63 -1.46
C ASP A 267 21.92 18.91 -0.61
N GLU A 268 21.54 18.77 0.65
CA GLU A 268 21.26 19.92 1.51
C GLU A 268 22.51 20.68 1.95
N LEU A 269 23.67 20.00 2.00
CA LEU A 269 24.95 20.64 2.36
C LEU A 269 25.50 21.49 1.22
N THR A 270 25.36 21.03 -0.03
CA THR A 270 25.90 21.69 -1.20
C THR A 270 24.87 22.44 -2.03
N GLY A 271 23.56 22.26 -1.75
CA GLY A 271 22.47 22.80 -2.56
C GLY A 271 22.38 22.22 -3.97
N LYS A 272 23.27 21.29 -4.34
CA LYS A 272 23.33 20.69 -5.68
C LYS A 272 22.24 19.63 -5.83
N THR A 273 21.57 19.64 -6.98
CA THR A 273 20.60 18.58 -7.33
C THR A 273 21.37 17.36 -7.82
N LYS A 274 21.27 16.25 -7.10
CA LYS A 274 21.78 14.95 -7.50
C LYS A 274 20.68 14.22 -8.27
N LYS A 275 20.97 13.81 -9.50
CA LYS A 275 20.08 13.00 -10.34
C LYS A 275 20.50 11.54 -10.23
N SER A 276 19.52 10.67 -9.98
CA SER A 276 19.68 9.22 -10.04
C SER A 276 18.77 8.69 -11.14
N GLU A 277 19.31 7.87 -12.02
CA GLU A 277 18.57 7.28 -13.13
C GLU A 277 18.47 5.77 -12.95
N SER A 278 17.33 5.19 -13.35
CA SER A 278 17.06 3.77 -13.34
C SER A 278 16.35 3.36 -14.63
N VAL A 279 16.81 2.32 -15.28
CA VAL A 279 16.08 1.70 -16.40
C VAL A 279 15.00 0.81 -15.80
N ILE A 280 13.75 1.12 -16.09
CA ILE A 280 12.60 0.33 -15.63
C ILE A 280 12.25 -0.67 -16.70
N PHE A 281 12.34 -1.94 -16.33
CA PHE A 281 11.89 -3.09 -17.13
C PHE A 281 10.67 -3.70 -16.41
N PRO A 282 9.59 -4.10 -17.13
CA PRO A 282 8.43 -4.68 -16.45
C PRO A 282 8.78 -6.03 -15.84
N ARG A 283 8.26 -6.32 -14.65
CA ARG A 283 8.30 -7.68 -14.11
C ARG A 283 7.26 -8.54 -14.80
N TYR A 284 7.40 -9.86 -14.72
CA TYR A 284 6.53 -10.76 -15.44
C TYR A 284 5.04 -10.49 -15.19
N HIS A 285 4.62 -10.43 -13.93
CA HIS A 285 3.21 -10.18 -13.59
C HIS A 285 2.69 -8.82 -14.09
N GLN A 286 3.55 -7.80 -14.21
CA GLN A 286 3.18 -6.49 -14.76
C GLN A 286 2.99 -6.55 -16.28
N LEU A 287 3.86 -7.27 -16.97
CA LEU A 287 3.76 -7.51 -18.40
C LEU A 287 2.51 -8.36 -18.72
N ASP A 288 2.33 -9.45 -17.98
CA ASP A 288 1.24 -10.41 -18.16
C ASP A 288 -0.14 -9.75 -17.96
N VAL A 289 -0.34 -8.99 -16.87
CA VAL A 289 -1.62 -8.31 -16.62
C VAL A 289 -1.97 -7.32 -17.74
N ILE A 290 -1.00 -6.52 -18.21
CA ILE A 290 -1.26 -5.54 -19.27
C ILE A 290 -1.63 -6.26 -20.58
N ARG A 291 -0.89 -7.29 -20.96
CA ARG A 291 -1.15 -8.06 -22.19
C ARG A 291 -2.50 -8.76 -22.15
N LYS A 292 -2.85 -9.40 -21.04
CA LYS A 292 -4.15 -10.05 -20.83
C LYS A 292 -5.30 -9.05 -20.88
N LEU A 293 -5.16 -7.89 -20.23
CA LEU A 293 -6.19 -6.84 -20.27
C LEU A 293 -6.39 -6.31 -21.69
N LEU A 294 -5.31 -6.02 -22.41
CA LEU A 294 -5.40 -5.51 -23.80
C LEU A 294 -6.01 -6.54 -24.74
N GLY A 295 -5.70 -7.82 -24.57
CA GLY A 295 -6.29 -8.91 -25.33
C GLY A 295 -7.80 -8.99 -25.07
N ASP A 296 -8.20 -9.11 -23.82
CA ASP A 296 -9.59 -9.24 -23.43
C ASP A 296 -10.45 -8.01 -23.83
N VAL A 297 -9.89 -6.79 -23.71
CA VAL A 297 -10.56 -5.56 -24.15
C VAL A 297 -10.72 -5.54 -25.68
N ARG A 298 -9.72 -6.03 -26.43
CA ARG A 298 -9.84 -6.11 -27.90
C ARG A 298 -10.94 -7.06 -28.34
N ASP A 299 -11.10 -8.18 -27.62
CA ASP A 299 -12.09 -9.21 -27.94
C ASP A 299 -13.51 -8.84 -27.47
N ASN A 300 -13.65 -8.18 -26.30
CA ASN A 300 -14.93 -7.91 -25.65
C ASN A 300 -15.39 -6.44 -25.70
N GLY A 301 -14.56 -5.51 -26.17
CA GLY A 301 -14.90 -4.08 -26.29
C GLY A 301 -15.05 -3.35 -24.95
N THR A 302 -15.93 -2.34 -24.90
CA THR A 302 -16.01 -1.34 -23.83
C THR A 302 -16.99 -1.67 -22.69
N THR A 303 -17.49 -2.88 -22.56
CA THR A 303 -18.58 -3.16 -21.59
C THR A 303 -18.12 -3.93 -20.35
N GLN A 304 -16.84 -4.28 -20.28
CA GLN A 304 -16.34 -5.14 -19.20
C GLN A 304 -15.68 -4.33 -18.08
N ASN A 305 -15.85 -4.82 -16.85
CA ASN A 305 -15.10 -4.34 -15.68
C ASN A 305 -14.03 -5.37 -15.31
N TYR A 306 -12.93 -4.88 -14.76
CA TYR A 306 -11.75 -5.68 -14.43
C TYR A 306 -11.28 -5.40 -13.01
N LEU A 307 -11.12 -6.44 -12.21
CA LEU A 307 -10.47 -6.39 -10.92
C LEU A 307 -9.05 -6.92 -11.02
N ILE A 308 -8.08 -6.13 -10.61
CA ILE A 308 -6.67 -6.49 -10.58
C ILE A 308 -6.23 -6.53 -9.12
N GLN A 309 -6.07 -7.74 -8.57
CA GLN A 309 -5.62 -7.97 -7.19
C GLN A 309 -4.10 -8.13 -7.18
N HIS A 310 -3.38 -7.04 -6.94
CA HIS A 310 -1.93 -7.04 -6.80
C HIS A 310 -1.52 -6.58 -5.41
N SER A 311 -0.60 -7.30 -4.77
CA SER A 311 -0.16 -7.02 -3.39
C SER A 311 0.33 -5.58 -3.21
N ALA A 312 0.27 -5.07 -1.98
CA ALA A 312 0.87 -3.78 -1.65
C ALA A 312 2.38 -3.84 -1.93
N GLY A 313 2.90 -2.85 -2.64
CA GLY A 313 4.31 -2.83 -3.01
C GLY A 313 4.67 -3.51 -4.33
N SER A 314 3.73 -4.16 -5.00
CA SER A 314 3.96 -4.87 -6.27
C SER A 314 4.30 -3.99 -7.48
N GLY A 315 4.32 -2.66 -7.34
CA GLY A 315 4.56 -1.74 -8.45
C GLY A 315 3.31 -1.42 -9.27
N LYS A 316 2.12 -1.44 -8.68
CA LYS A 316 0.83 -1.09 -9.32
C LYS A 316 0.89 0.22 -10.10
N THR A 317 1.57 1.24 -9.56
CA THR A 317 1.73 2.56 -10.20
C THR A 317 2.26 2.46 -11.63
N ASN A 318 3.29 1.64 -11.86
CA ASN A 318 3.84 1.43 -13.21
C ASN A 318 2.85 0.65 -14.09
N SER A 319 2.19 -0.38 -13.56
CA SER A 319 1.16 -1.12 -14.30
C SER A 319 0.02 -0.22 -14.75
N ILE A 320 -0.45 0.69 -13.89
CA ILE A 320 -1.48 1.68 -14.22
C ILE A 320 -0.99 2.64 -15.32
N ALA A 321 0.24 3.13 -15.21
CA ALA A 321 0.81 4.03 -16.22
C ALA A 321 0.94 3.33 -17.58
N TRP A 322 1.47 2.10 -17.64
CA TRP A 322 1.52 1.31 -18.88
C TRP A 322 0.13 1.06 -19.45
N LEU A 323 -0.82 0.61 -18.60
CA LEU A 323 -2.19 0.37 -19.05
C LEU A 323 -2.81 1.62 -19.67
N ALA A 324 -2.68 2.77 -18.98
CA ALA A 324 -3.24 4.03 -19.45
C ALA A 324 -2.71 4.41 -20.84
N HIS A 325 -1.38 4.38 -21.04
CA HIS A 325 -0.78 4.67 -22.34
C HIS A 325 -1.21 3.69 -23.43
N ARG A 326 -1.29 2.39 -23.09
CA ARG A 326 -1.67 1.34 -24.05
C ARG A 326 -3.13 1.44 -24.49
N LEU A 327 -4.04 1.76 -23.58
CA LEU A 327 -5.47 1.92 -23.88
C LEU A 327 -5.75 3.11 -24.80
N THR A 328 -4.93 4.18 -24.77
CA THR A 328 -5.11 5.35 -25.65
C THR A 328 -4.92 5.04 -27.13
N SER A 329 -4.19 3.98 -27.46
CA SER A 329 -3.86 3.57 -28.82
C SER A 329 -4.36 2.17 -29.18
N LEU A 330 -5.22 1.59 -28.36
CA LEU A 330 -5.78 0.26 -28.61
C LEU A 330 -6.86 0.32 -29.68
N HIS A 331 -6.71 -0.52 -30.71
CA HIS A 331 -7.66 -0.67 -31.80
C HIS A 331 -8.29 -2.06 -31.79
N ASP A 332 -9.52 -2.15 -32.22
CA ASP A 332 -10.22 -3.41 -32.46
C ASP A 332 -9.78 -4.10 -33.77
N ALA A 333 -10.40 -5.22 -34.09
CA ALA A 333 -10.11 -5.98 -35.32
C ALA A 333 -10.43 -5.20 -36.61
N ASP A 334 -11.33 -4.21 -36.54
CA ASP A 334 -11.71 -3.34 -37.63
C ASP A 334 -10.82 -2.09 -37.74
N ASN A 335 -9.70 -2.02 -37.01
CA ASN A 335 -8.80 -0.87 -36.90
C ASN A 335 -9.47 0.41 -36.34
N LYS A 336 -10.54 0.28 -35.54
CA LYS A 336 -11.19 1.41 -34.84
C LYS A 336 -10.60 1.53 -33.44
N ILE A 337 -10.32 2.75 -33.00
CA ILE A 337 -9.88 3.00 -31.62
C ILE A 337 -10.96 2.54 -30.64
N ILE A 338 -10.58 1.83 -29.58
CA ILE A 338 -11.55 1.30 -28.62
C ILE A 338 -11.96 2.36 -27.59
N PHE A 339 -11.02 3.18 -27.11
CA PHE A 339 -11.30 4.24 -26.12
C PHE A 339 -10.91 5.61 -26.63
N ASP A 340 -11.78 6.58 -26.46
CA ASP A 340 -11.51 7.97 -26.80
C ASP A 340 -10.67 8.67 -25.74
N ASN A 341 -10.95 8.37 -24.46
CA ASN A 341 -10.24 8.92 -23.29
C ASN A 341 -9.97 7.83 -22.26
N VAL A 342 -8.86 7.98 -21.54
CA VAL A 342 -8.50 7.20 -20.35
C VAL A 342 -8.52 8.11 -19.15
N VAL A 343 -9.32 7.77 -18.13
CA VAL A 343 -9.41 8.54 -16.87
C VAL A 343 -8.78 7.73 -15.77
N ILE A 344 -7.81 8.31 -15.06
CA ILE A 344 -7.13 7.69 -13.93
C ILE A 344 -7.60 8.37 -12.67
N ILE A 345 -8.09 7.59 -11.72
CA ILE A 345 -8.63 8.05 -10.44
C ILE A 345 -7.72 7.58 -9.33
N THR A 346 -7.25 8.52 -8.51
CA THR A 346 -6.41 8.24 -7.35
C THR A 346 -7.04 8.79 -6.07
N ASP A 347 -6.70 8.19 -4.93
CA ASP A 347 -7.25 8.60 -3.64
C ASP A 347 -6.68 9.93 -3.13
N ARG A 348 -5.38 10.19 -3.31
CA ARG A 348 -4.69 11.32 -2.68
C ARG A 348 -3.77 12.08 -3.63
N VAL A 349 -3.63 13.38 -3.35
CA VAL A 349 -2.70 14.29 -4.05
C VAL A 349 -1.24 13.78 -4.02
N VAL A 350 -0.79 13.12 -2.95
CA VAL A 350 0.60 12.62 -2.82
C VAL A 350 0.84 11.37 -3.67
N VAL A 351 -0.10 10.42 -3.68
CA VAL A 351 -0.03 9.23 -4.56
C VAL A 351 -0.14 9.67 -6.01
N ASP A 352 -1.00 10.63 -6.27
CA ASP A 352 -1.16 11.26 -7.58
C ASP A 352 0.18 11.80 -8.13
N ARG A 353 1.04 12.41 -7.31
CA ARG A 353 2.38 12.88 -7.74
C ARG A 353 3.32 11.76 -8.19
N GLN A 354 3.29 10.59 -7.57
CA GLN A 354 4.11 9.43 -8.00
C GLN A 354 3.57 8.86 -9.31
N LEU A 355 2.26 8.71 -9.40
CA LEU A 355 1.60 8.23 -10.59
C LEU A 355 1.74 9.24 -11.75
N GLN A 356 1.58 10.53 -11.49
CA GLN A 356 1.85 11.59 -12.47
C GLN A 356 3.28 11.48 -13.03
N LYS A 357 4.28 11.31 -12.17
CA LYS A 357 5.67 11.13 -12.59
C LYS A 357 5.84 9.88 -13.45
N ALA A 358 5.20 8.77 -13.09
CA ALA A 358 5.26 7.54 -13.88
C ALA A 358 4.60 7.72 -15.25
N ILE A 359 3.41 8.35 -15.30
CA ILE A 359 2.70 8.61 -16.57
C ILE A 359 3.49 9.62 -17.44
N MET A 360 4.01 10.69 -16.84
CA MET A 360 4.78 11.71 -17.54
C MET A 360 6.20 11.27 -17.89
N GLY A 361 6.75 10.27 -17.18
CA GLY A 361 8.05 9.66 -17.47
C GLY A 361 8.05 8.76 -18.71
N MET A 362 6.86 8.31 -19.12
CA MET A 362 6.69 7.60 -20.40
C MET A 362 6.56 8.62 -21.52
N GLU A 363 7.08 8.26 -22.69
CA GLU A 363 7.04 9.15 -23.86
C GLU A 363 5.61 9.41 -24.32
N HIS A 364 5.28 10.68 -24.49
CA HIS A 364 3.97 11.10 -24.99
C HIS A 364 4.10 12.43 -25.77
N LYS A 365 3.14 12.65 -26.68
CA LYS A 365 3.03 13.94 -27.37
C LYS A 365 2.49 15.00 -26.40
N ALA A 366 3.04 16.21 -26.46
CA ALA A 366 2.58 17.32 -25.65
C ALA A 366 1.06 17.55 -25.79
N GLY A 367 0.35 17.75 -24.65
CA GLY A 367 -1.08 17.97 -24.61
C GLY A 367 -1.97 16.72 -24.55
N LEU A 368 -1.40 15.52 -24.64
CA LEU A 368 -2.19 14.28 -24.50
C LEU A 368 -2.59 13.96 -23.05
N ILE A 369 -1.83 14.44 -22.07
CA ILE A 369 -2.04 14.18 -20.66
C ILE A 369 -2.46 15.47 -19.97
N ARG A 370 -3.55 15.40 -19.17
CA ARG A 370 -4.00 16.49 -18.31
C ARG A 370 -4.19 15.97 -16.88
N VAL A 371 -3.52 16.63 -15.95
CA VAL A 371 -3.67 16.37 -14.52
C VAL A 371 -4.62 17.41 -13.95
N MET A 372 -5.64 16.93 -13.23
CA MET A 372 -6.64 17.75 -12.54
C MET A 372 -6.21 17.94 -11.09
N ASP A 373 -5.43 18.97 -10.82
CA ASP A 373 -5.02 19.35 -9.47
C ASP A 373 -6.17 19.99 -8.66
N ASP A 374 -5.88 20.44 -7.43
CA ASP A 374 -6.87 21.02 -6.53
C ASP A 374 -7.40 22.39 -7.01
N LYS A 375 -6.74 23.01 -8.00
CA LYS A 375 -7.14 24.28 -8.60
C LYS A 375 -8.15 24.09 -9.73
N CYS A 376 -8.24 22.88 -10.28
CA CYS A 376 -9.16 22.54 -11.35
C CYS A 376 -10.55 22.24 -10.78
N ASN A 377 -11.59 22.81 -11.40
CA ASN A 377 -12.98 22.58 -11.03
C ASN A 377 -13.67 21.55 -11.94
N SER A 378 -14.95 21.26 -11.72
CA SER A 378 -15.74 20.33 -12.52
C SER A 378 -15.93 20.77 -13.98
N ALA A 379 -15.91 22.07 -14.27
CA ALA A 379 -15.97 22.57 -15.63
C ALA A 379 -14.68 22.29 -16.40
N ASP A 380 -13.52 22.42 -15.76
CA ASP A 380 -12.22 22.04 -16.35
C ASP A 380 -12.17 20.57 -16.71
N LEU A 381 -12.73 19.71 -15.86
CA LEU A 381 -12.84 18.28 -16.09
C LEU A 381 -13.78 17.99 -17.29
N ALA A 382 -14.93 18.64 -17.35
CA ALA A 382 -15.85 18.50 -18.50
C ALA A 382 -15.19 18.93 -19.81
N ILE A 383 -14.41 20.01 -19.82
CA ILE A 383 -13.63 20.47 -21.00
C ILE A 383 -12.61 19.39 -21.40
N ALA A 384 -11.90 18.76 -20.43
CA ALA A 384 -10.94 17.72 -20.74
C ALA A 384 -11.59 16.45 -21.30
N LEU A 385 -12.73 16.01 -20.73
CA LEU A 385 -13.49 14.84 -21.21
C LEU A 385 -14.08 15.06 -22.61
N ASN A 386 -14.51 16.29 -22.92
CA ASN A 386 -15.04 16.64 -24.24
C ASN A 386 -13.94 16.93 -25.28
N GLY A 387 -12.74 17.31 -24.84
CA GLY A 387 -11.63 17.70 -25.69
C GLY A 387 -10.83 16.52 -26.26
N ASN A 388 -9.61 16.83 -26.75
CA ASN A 388 -8.69 15.87 -27.37
C ASN A 388 -7.70 15.25 -26.37
N THR A 389 -7.84 15.54 -25.07
CA THR A 389 -7.00 14.96 -24.03
C THR A 389 -7.20 13.46 -23.99
N LYS A 390 -6.11 12.70 -24.10
CA LYS A 390 -6.20 11.22 -24.12
C LYS A 390 -6.15 10.61 -22.72
N ILE A 391 -5.32 11.15 -21.83
CA ILE A 391 -5.20 10.68 -20.45
C ILE A 391 -5.56 11.83 -19.51
N ILE A 392 -6.50 11.58 -18.59
CA ILE A 392 -6.94 12.53 -17.57
C ILE A 392 -6.68 11.90 -16.21
N ALA A 393 -5.76 12.46 -15.42
CA ALA A 393 -5.51 12.02 -14.05
C ALA A 393 -6.24 12.94 -13.06
N THR A 394 -7.01 12.36 -12.14
CA THR A 394 -7.84 13.11 -11.20
C THR A 394 -7.98 12.38 -9.86
N THR A 395 -8.54 13.05 -8.87
CA THR A 395 -8.78 12.50 -7.54
C THR A 395 -10.20 11.94 -7.41
N ILE A 396 -10.39 11.04 -6.44
CA ILE A 396 -11.67 10.35 -6.22
C ILE A 396 -12.83 11.29 -5.90
N GLN A 397 -12.56 12.45 -5.28
CA GLN A 397 -13.60 13.45 -4.95
C GLN A 397 -14.33 13.97 -6.20
N LYS A 398 -13.68 13.86 -7.37
CA LYS A 398 -14.28 14.25 -8.66
C LYS A 398 -15.01 13.10 -9.37
N PHE A 399 -14.98 11.87 -8.79
CA PHE A 399 -15.57 10.69 -9.41
C PHE A 399 -17.07 10.83 -9.72
N PRO A 400 -17.94 11.33 -8.84
CA PRO A 400 -19.36 11.53 -9.16
C PRO A 400 -19.58 12.40 -10.39
N TYR A 401 -18.81 13.49 -10.52
CA TYR A 401 -18.86 14.36 -11.70
C TYR A 401 -18.37 13.68 -12.97
N ILE A 402 -17.42 12.75 -12.87
CA ILE A 402 -16.93 11.97 -14.00
C ILE A 402 -18.04 11.06 -14.50
N VAL A 403 -18.68 10.29 -13.62
CA VAL A 403 -19.73 9.33 -14.00
C VAL A 403 -20.90 10.06 -14.64
N ASP A 404 -21.38 11.16 -14.05
CA ASP A 404 -22.45 11.97 -14.62
C ASP A 404 -22.09 12.58 -15.97
N SER A 405 -20.87 13.11 -16.11
CA SER A 405 -20.39 13.72 -17.37
C SER A 405 -20.25 12.67 -18.47
N VAL A 406 -19.71 11.49 -18.16
CA VAL A 406 -19.51 10.38 -19.09
C VAL A 406 -20.83 9.78 -19.53
N ALA A 407 -21.82 9.64 -18.62
CA ALA A 407 -23.17 9.20 -18.94
C ALA A 407 -23.86 10.10 -19.98
N GLY A 408 -23.56 11.42 -19.97
CA GLY A 408 -24.04 12.38 -20.98
C GLY A 408 -23.35 12.28 -22.35
N LEU A 409 -22.15 11.68 -22.42
CA LEU A 409 -21.33 11.62 -23.62
C LEU A 409 -21.43 10.26 -24.34
N LYS A 410 -22.64 9.88 -24.72
CA LYS A 410 -22.94 8.57 -25.33
C LYS A 410 -22.13 8.23 -26.59
N ASN A 411 -21.57 9.22 -27.27
CA ASN A 411 -20.79 9.05 -28.50
C ASN A 411 -19.28 8.85 -28.24
N LYS A 412 -18.82 8.91 -26.99
CA LYS A 412 -17.44 8.69 -26.58
C LYS A 412 -17.33 7.45 -25.71
N ARG A 413 -16.20 6.76 -25.80
CA ARG A 413 -15.88 5.54 -25.04
C ARG A 413 -14.74 5.81 -24.08
N PHE A 414 -14.93 5.41 -22.83
CA PHE A 414 -14.03 5.73 -21.73
C PHE A 414 -13.45 4.48 -21.08
N ALA A 415 -12.15 4.51 -20.81
CA ALA A 415 -11.51 3.61 -19.86
C ALA A 415 -11.28 4.35 -18.54
N VAL A 416 -11.77 3.80 -17.43
CA VAL A 416 -11.60 4.39 -16.10
C VAL A 416 -10.71 3.45 -15.28
N ILE A 417 -9.52 3.92 -14.92
CA ILE A 417 -8.56 3.17 -14.10
C ILE A 417 -8.62 3.73 -12.69
N ILE A 418 -8.84 2.85 -11.71
CA ILE A 418 -9.01 3.22 -10.30
C ILE A 418 -7.84 2.63 -9.53
N ASP A 419 -7.02 3.50 -8.91
CA ASP A 419 -5.91 3.09 -8.05
C ASP A 419 -6.34 3.14 -6.59
N GLU A 420 -6.05 2.04 -5.86
CA GLU A 420 -6.28 1.92 -4.42
C GLU A 420 -7.70 2.35 -3.99
N ALA A 421 -8.73 1.70 -4.55
CA ALA A 421 -10.14 2.02 -4.34
C ALA A 421 -10.62 2.04 -2.86
N HIS A 422 -9.75 1.78 -1.90
CA HIS A 422 -10.13 1.43 -0.51
C HIS A 422 -9.68 2.43 0.56
N SER A 423 -9.31 3.67 0.25
CA SER A 423 -8.77 4.58 1.25
C SER A 423 -9.83 5.40 2.02
N SER A 424 -9.51 5.64 3.30
CA SER A 424 -10.45 6.18 4.32
C SER A 424 -10.58 7.71 4.39
N THR A 425 -10.17 8.49 3.36
CA THR A 425 -10.06 9.95 3.46
C THR A 425 -11.21 10.76 2.89
N ALA A 426 -12.18 10.13 2.25
CA ALA A 426 -13.34 10.78 1.65
C ALA A 426 -14.34 11.40 2.68
N GLY A 427 -14.14 11.15 3.96
CA GLY A 427 -15.12 11.49 5.01
C GLY A 427 -15.32 12.96 5.34
N LYS A 428 -14.44 13.88 4.92
CA LYS A 428 -14.59 15.28 5.31
C LYS A 428 -15.55 16.06 4.44
N ASP A 429 -15.58 15.80 3.14
CA ASP A 429 -16.44 16.55 2.22
C ASP A 429 -17.86 15.96 2.16
N MET A 430 -17.99 14.64 2.31
CA MET A 430 -19.29 13.98 2.53
C MET A 430 -19.88 14.34 3.89
N ALA A 431 -19.06 14.44 4.95
CA ALA A 431 -19.53 14.96 6.24
C ALA A 431 -20.04 16.41 6.14
N ALA A 432 -19.51 17.24 5.26
CA ALA A 432 -20.00 18.59 5.00
C ALA A 432 -21.36 18.56 4.29
N VAL A 433 -21.55 17.68 3.32
CA VAL A 433 -22.85 17.49 2.63
C VAL A 433 -23.87 16.84 3.56
N THR A 434 -23.48 15.84 4.34
CA THR A 434 -24.34 15.18 5.32
C THR A 434 -24.65 16.10 6.51
N LYS A 435 -23.71 16.93 6.93
CA LYS A 435 -23.90 17.94 7.98
C LYS A 435 -24.82 19.10 7.54
N SER A 436 -24.80 19.46 6.26
CA SER A 436 -25.77 20.38 5.67
C SER A 436 -27.19 19.81 5.60
N LEU A 437 -27.33 18.49 5.68
CA LEU A 437 -28.60 17.76 5.71
C LEU A 437 -29.02 17.32 7.13
N GLY A 438 -28.29 17.72 8.19
CA GLY A 438 -28.67 17.51 9.58
C GLY A 438 -28.42 16.11 10.16
N ALA A 439 -27.61 15.24 9.52
CA ALA A 439 -27.29 13.92 10.03
C ALA A 439 -26.03 13.95 10.93
N GLY A 440 -26.10 13.25 12.07
CA GLY A 440 -25.00 13.15 13.04
C GLY A 440 -23.79 12.39 12.52
N GLU A 441 -22.68 12.45 13.26
CA GLU A 441 -21.40 11.79 12.92
C GLU A 441 -21.60 10.30 12.63
N GLN A 442 -21.69 9.95 11.34
CA GLN A 442 -21.53 8.57 10.86
C GLN A 442 -20.04 8.32 10.58
N GLU A 443 -19.61 7.08 10.79
CA GLU A 443 -18.30 6.63 10.33
C GLU A 443 -18.14 7.01 8.85
N ALA A 444 -17.01 7.62 8.52
CA ALA A 444 -16.74 8.10 7.17
C ALA A 444 -16.82 6.92 6.18
N ALA A 445 -17.68 7.06 5.18
CA ALA A 445 -17.75 6.12 4.07
C ALA A 445 -16.37 6.00 3.41
N ASP A 446 -15.97 4.78 3.13
CA ASP A 446 -14.73 4.46 2.44
C ASP A 446 -14.84 4.85 0.95
N VAL A 447 -13.72 5.10 0.30
CA VAL A 447 -13.65 5.42 -1.15
C VAL A 447 -14.28 4.31 -1.99
N GLU A 448 -14.07 3.05 -1.61
CA GLU A 448 -14.65 1.89 -2.29
C GLU A 448 -16.18 1.89 -2.20
N ASP A 449 -16.71 2.29 -1.06
CA ASP A 449 -18.15 2.45 -0.86
C ASP A 449 -18.71 3.59 -1.73
N MET A 450 -17.99 4.72 -1.85
CA MET A 450 -18.39 5.82 -2.73
C MET A 450 -18.41 5.44 -4.22
N ILE A 451 -17.38 4.75 -4.68
CA ILE A 451 -17.32 4.24 -6.07
C ILE A 451 -18.47 3.27 -6.31
N THR A 452 -18.71 2.39 -5.36
CA THR A 452 -19.78 1.40 -5.40
C THR A 452 -21.14 2.07 -5.47
N ASP A 453 -21.40 3.08 -4.65
CA ASP A 453 -22.65 3.82 -4.60
C ASP A 453 -22.89 4.62 -5.88
N GLU A 454 -21.85 5.23 -6.45
CA GLU A 454 -21.97 6.01 -7.67
C GLU A 454 -22.20 5.13 -8.90
N ILE A 455 -21.51 4.01 -9.02
CA ILE A 455 -21.77 3.00 -10.08
C ILE A 455 -23.20 2.48 -9.96
N ARG A 456 -23.69 2.36 -8.74
CA ARG A 456 -25.04 1.88 -8.46
C ARG A 456 -26.12 2.88 -8.90
N ARG A 457 -25.93 4.18 -8.57
CA ARG A 457 -26.85 5.25 -8.95
C ARG A 457 -27.00 5.40 -10.47
N ASN A 458 -25.91 5.26 -11.19
CA ASN A 458 -25.85 5.49 -12.63
C ASN A 458 -26.01 4.21 -13.47
N GLY A 459 -26.02 3.03 -12.84
CA GLY A 459 -26.07 1.74 -13.53
C GLY A 459 -24.81 1.44 -14.36
N LYS A 460 -24.80 0.28 -15.04
CA LYS A 460 -23.70 -0.12 -15.93
C LYS A 460 -23.77 0.67 -17.24
N GLN A 461 -22.77 1.52 -17.49
CA GLN A 461 -22.68 2.33 -18.70
C GLN A 461 -22.07 1.52 -19.86
N ALA A 462 -22.76 1.47 -21.00
CA ALA A 462 -22.30 0.70 -22.17
C ALA A 462 -21.03 1.28 -22.84
N ASN A 463 -20.70 2.53 -22.56
CA ASN A 463 -19.55 3.24 -23.11
C ASN A 463 -18.36 3.35 -22.15
N VAL A 464 -18.38 2.63 -21.03
CA VAL A 464 -17.34 2.70 -20.00
C VAL A 464 -16.84 1.30 -19.64
N SER A 465 -15.52 1.12 -19.60
CA SER A 465 -14.87 0.00 -18.93
C SER A 465 -14.09 0.49 -17.73
N MET A 466 -14.18 -0.23 -16.62
CA MET A 466 -13.49 0.13 -15.39
C MET A 466 -12.41 -0.90 -15.05
N PHE A 467 -11.24 -0.41 -14.61
CA PHE A 467 -10.06 -1.20 -14.24
C PHE A 467 -9.67 -0.86 -12.81
N ALA A 468 -10.08 -1.69 -11.86
CA ALA A 468 -9.85 -1.48 -10.43
C ALA A 468 -8.58 -2.21 -9.97
N PHE A 469 -7.56 -1.47 -9.53
CA PHE A 469 -6.34 -2.00 -8.94
C PHE A 469 -6.41 -1.91 -7.41
N THR A 470 -6.24 -3.03 -6.73
CA THR A 470 -6.25 -3.08 -5.26
C THR A 470 -5.39 -4.24 -4.74
N ALA A 471 -4.84 -4.08 -3.54
CA ALA A 471 -4.19 -5.18 -2.84
C ALA A 471 -5.16 -5.99 -1.97
N THR A 472 -6.26 -5.37 -1.53
CA THR A 472 -7.18 -5.89 -0.52
C THR A 472 -8.63 -5.67 -0.93
N PRO A 473 -9.11 -6.40 -1.97
CA PRO A 473 -10.46 -6.21 -2.47
C PRO A 473 -11.51 -6.57 -1.42
N LYS A 474 -12.48 -5.69 -1.20
CA LYS A 474 -13.64 -5.98 -0.38
C LYS A 474 -14.63 -6.92 -1.13
N PRO A 475 -15.55 -7.60 -0.41
CA PRO A 475 -16.57 -8.40 -1.06
C PRO A 475 -17.38 -7.63 -2.11
N THR A 476 -17.70 -6.37 -1.85
CA THR A 476 -18.43 -5.50 -2.79
C THR A 476 -17.64 -5.20 -4.05
N THR A 477 -16.32 -4.98 -3.94
CA THR A 477 -15.42 -4.77 -5.09
C THR A 477 -15.31 -6.02 -5.94
N ILE A 478 -15.19 -7.19 -5.32
CA ILE A 478 -15.17 -8.47 -6.04
C ILE A 478 -16.51 -8.69 -6.76
N GLN A 479 -17.63 -8.32 -6.14
CA GLN A 479 -18.95 -8.43 -6.76
C GLN A 479 -19.10 -7.53 -7.98
N LEU A 480 -18.59 -6.30 -7.97
CA LEU A 480 -18.71 -5.33 -9.07
C LEU A 480 -17.72 -5.55 -10.20
N PHE A 481 -16.49 -5.90 -9.88
CA PHE A 481 -15.36 -5.93 -10.82
C PHE A 481 -14.82 -7.34 -11.08
N GLY A 482 -15.14 -8.31 -10.21
CA GLY A 482 -14.68 -9.69 -10.31
C GLY A 482 -15.45 -10.49 -11.37
N ARG A 483 -14.81 -11.53 -11.90
CA ARG A 483 -15.38 -12.47 -12.89
C ARG A 483 -15.74 -13.80 -12.25
N LEU A 484 -16.73 -14.50 -12.79
CA LEU A 484 -17.07 -15.85 -12.38
C LEU A 484 -16.00 -16.83 -12.89
N ASN A 485 -15.44 -17.60 -11.98
CA ASN A 485 -14.57 -18.73 -12.31
C ASN A 485 -15.41 -19.98 -12.66
N THR A 486 -14.72 -21.05 -13.05
CA THR A 486 -15.34 -22.33 -13.44
C THR A 486 -16.14 -22.99 -12.30
N LYS A 487 -15.92 -22.58 -11.05
CA LYS A 487 -16.63 -23.07 -9.86
C LYS A 487 -17.80 -22.17 -9.46
N GLY A 488 -18.13 -21.16 -10.26
CA GLY A 488 -19.20 -20.20 -9.97
C GLY A 488 -18.90 -19.20 -8.88
N GLN A 489 -17.62 -19.07 -8.48
CA GLN A 489 -17.17 -18.06 -7.52
C GLN A 489 -16.63 -16.84 -8.27
N ARG A 490 -16.78 -15.64 -7.67
CA ARG A 490 -16.17 -14.44 -8.26
C ARG A 490 -14.75 -14.25 -7.74
N GLU A 491 -13.87 -13.92 -8.67
CA GLU A 491 -12.45 -13.66 -8.40
C GLU A 491 -11.92 -12.50 -9.26
N ALA A 492 -10.71 -12.05 -8.96
CA ALA A 492 -10.05 -11.02 -9.75
C ALA A 492 -9.67 -11.55 -11.15
N PHE A 493 -9.65 -10.65 -12.14
CA PHE A 493 -9.21 -10.96 -13.49
C PHE A 493 -7.73 -11.36 -13.55
N HIS A 494 -6.90 -10.70 -12.72
CA HIS A 494 -5.49 -11.01 -12.59
C HIS A 494 -5.04 -10.87 -11.14
N ILE A 495 -4.18 -11.79 -10.70
CA ILE A 495 -3.74 -11.89 -9.31
C ILE A 495 -2.21 -11.94 -9.26
N TYR A 496 -1.63 -11.06 -8.44
CA TYR A 496 -0.27 -11.17 -7.95
C TYR A 496 -0.34 -11.11 -6.43
N SER A 497 -0.33 -12.27 -5.80
CA SER A 497 -0.68 -12.43 -4.39
C SER A 497 0.42 -11.89 -3.45
N MET A 498 0.04 -11.65 -2.18
CA MET A 498 1.00 -11.29 -1.15
C MET A 498 2.00 -12.43 -0.90
N LYS A 499 1.52 -13.69 -0.87
CA LYS A 499 2.36 -14.88 -0.74
C LYS A 499 3.44 -14.93 -1.82
N GLN A 500 3.03 -14.82 -3.09
CA GLN A 500 3.98 -14.82 -4.21
C GLN A 500 5.01 -13.71 -4.08
N ALA A 501 4.58 -12.49 -3.74
CA ALA A 501 5.47 -11.34 -3.60
C ALA A 501 6.47 -11.48 -2.44
N ILE A 502 6.09 -12.16 -1.33
CA ILE A 502 6.97 -12.49 -0.20
C ILE A 502 7.97 -13.57 -0.61
N GLU A 503 7.51 -14.67 -1.21
CA GLU A 503 8.36 -15.79 -1.65
C GLU A 503 9.35 -15.35 -2.73
N GLU A 504 8.98 -14.41 -3.59
CA GLU A 504 9.87 -13.77 -4.58
C GLU A 504 10.87 -12.78 -3.95
N GLY A 505 10.79 -12.52 -2.64
CA GLY A 505 11.64 -11.56 -1.95
C GLY A 505 11.43 -10.11 -2.39
N PHE A 506 10.28 -9.82 -3.01
CA PHE A 506 9.95 -8.49 -3.49
C PHE A 506 9.34 -7.59 -2.41
N ILE A 507 8.62 -8.19 -1.48
CA ILE A 507 8.14 -7.58 -0.25
C ILE A 507 8.51 -8.46 0.92
N LEU A 508 8.55 -7.86 2.11
CA LEU A 508 8.84 -8.57 3.35
C LEU A 508 7.56 -9.04 4.02
N ASP A 509 7.65 -10.17 4.74
CA ASP A 509 6.58 -10.62 5.61
C ASP A 509 6.57 -9.76 6.89
N VAL A 510 5.53 -8.94 7.03
CA VAL A 510 5.39 -8.01 8.15
C VAL A 510 4.92 -8.69 9.45
N LEU A 511 4.48 -9.94 9.39
CA LEU A 511 4.11 -10.73 10.56
C LEU A 511 5.30 -11.52 11.14
N GLN A 512 6.44 -11.45 10.50
CA GLN A 512 7.71 -11.92 11.07
C GLN A 512 8.19 -10.91 12.12
N ASN A 513 8.70 -11.39 13.26
CA ASN A 513 9.10 -10.57 14.41
C ASN A 513 7.96 -9.69 14.96
N TYR A 514 6.81 -10.33 15.18
CA TYR A 514 5.61 -9.70 15.75
C TYR A 514 5.53 -9.99 17.26
N THR A 515 5.44 -8.95 18.06
CA THR A 515 5.37 -9.03 19.53
C THR A 515 4.13 -8.31 20.04
N THR A 516 3.35 -8.96 20.91
CA THR A 516 2.18 -8.35 21.54
C THR A 516 2.46 -7.98 23.00
N TYR A 517 1.88 -6.86 23.41
CA TYR A 517 1.93 -6.35 24.77
C TYR A 517 0.53 -6.11 25.29
N ASP A 518 0.25 -6.59 26.50
CA ASP A 518 -0.95 -6.25 27.24
C ASP A 518 -0.67 -5.21 28.31
N THR A 519 -1.60 -4.27 28.47
CA THR A 519 -1.59 -3.28 29.55
C THR A 519 -2.46 -3.77 30.69
N PHE A 520 -1.86 -4.02 31.83
CA PHE A 520 -2.55 -4.37 33.06
C PHE A 520 -2.74 -3.11 33.91
N TYR A 521 -3.92 -2.91 34.47
CA TYR A 521 -4.26 -1.77 35.30
C TYR A 521 -5.47 -2.12 36.21
N GLN A 522 -5.71 -1.29 37.24
CA GLN A 522 -6.84 -1.39 38.12
C GLN A 522 -7.69 -0.13 38.06
N LEU A 523 -8.98 -0.28 37.91
CA LEU A 523 -9.93 0.83 37.91
C LEU A 523 -10.62 0.95 39.25
N ASN A 524 -10.75 2.18 39.75
CA ASN A 524 -11.50 2.53 40.93
C ASN A 524 -12.57 3.56 40.57
N LYS A 525 -13.73 3.48 41.20
CA LYS A 525 -14.80 4.45 41.06
C LYS A 525 -14.56 5.57 42.09
N GLU A 526 -14.53 6.82 41.62
CA GLU A 526 -14.28 8.02 42.46
C GLU A 526 -15.57 8.71 42.92
N ILE A 527 -16.75 8.16 42.56
CA ILE A 527 -18.05 8.73 42.90
C ILE A 527 -18.86 7.76 43.78
N GLU A 528 -19.66 8.29 44.71
CA GLU A 528 -20.54 7.46 45.58
C GLU A 528 -21.70 6.86 44.80
N GLU A 529 -22.22 7.58 43.82
CA GLU A 529 -23.32 7.12 42.95
C GLU A 529 -22.89 5.99 42.05
N ASP A 530 -23.83 5.05 41.76
CA ASP A 530 -23.59 3.92 40.86
C ASP A 530 -24.55 3.94 39.67
N PRO A 531 -24.28 4.86 38.69
CA PRO A 531 -25.20 5.07 37.59
C PRO A 531 -25.25 3.86 36.65
N ARG A 532 -26.40 3.62 36.04
CA ARG A 532 -26.50 2.70 34.91
C ARG A 532 -25.96 3.38 33.64
N CYS A 533 -25.02 2.73 32.99
CA CYS A 533 -24.36 3.21 31.77
C CYS A 533 -24.57 2.19 30.66
N LYS A 534 -24.64 2.65 29.43
CA LYS A 534 -24.52 1.75 28.27
C LYS A 534 -23.13 1.13 28.30
N THR A 535 -23.08 -0.19 28.43
CA THR A 535 -21.84 -0.95 28.62
C THR A 535 -20.80 -0.66 27.54
N ALA A 536 -21.23 -0.57 26.27
CA ALA A 536 -20.35 -0.27 25.15
C ALA A 536 -19.75 1.15 25.21
N ASP A 537 -20.54 2.15 25.57
CA ASP A 537 -20.09 3.56 25.65
C ASP A 537 -19.17 3.77 26.86
N ALA A 538 -19.53 3.16 28.01
CA ALA A 538 -18.68 3.19 29.20
C ALA A 538 -17.32 2.49 28.95
N LYS A 539 -17.31 1.31 28.36
CA LYS A 539 -16.07 0.60 27.99
C LYS A 539 -15.21 1.42 26.99
N ARG A 540 -15.83 2.13 26.05
CA ARG A 540 -15.12 3.02 25.10
C ARG A 540 -14.50 4.22 25.83
N GLN A 541 -15.21 4.87 26.74
CA GLN A 541 -14.69 6.01 27.52
C GLN A 541 -13.57 5.56 28.45
N ILE A 542 -13.72 4.42 29.13
CA ILE A 542 -12.68 3.83 29.96
C ILE A 542 -11.43 3.49 29.13
N ALA A 543 -11.61 2.84 27.99
CA ALA A 543 -10.48 2.50 27.11
C ALA A 543 -9.72 3.77 26.64
N ARG A 544 -10.44 4.84 26.29
CA ARG A 544 -9.84 6.14 25.93
C ARG A 544 -9.13 6.80 27.10
N PHE A 545 -9.71 6.74 28.29
CA PHE A 545 -9.10 7.28 29.51
C PHE A 545 -7.79 6.56 29.84
N VAL A 546 -7.79 5.23 29.82
CA VAL A 546 -6.61 4.41 30.05
C VAL A 546 -5.54 4.64 29.00
N GLU A 547 -5.93 4.75 27.73
CA GLU A 547 -5.03 4.99 26.61
C GLU A 547 -4.27 6.32 26.72
N LEU A 548 -4.96 7.38 27.17
CA LEU A 548 -4.41 8.73 27.30
C LEU A 548 -3.81 9.02 28.69
N HIS A 549 -3.80 8.04 29.59
CA HIS A 549 -3.26 8.18 30.92
C HIS A 549 -1.73 8.33 30.89
N GLU A 550 -1.20 9.31 31.61
CA GLU A 550 0.22 9.68 31.56
C GLU A 550 1.17 8.54 31.90
N THR A 551 0.88 7.78 32.95
CA THR A 551 1.67 6.61 33.34
C THR A 551 1.70 5.53 32.26
N ASN A 552 0.56 5.25 31.62
CA ASN A 552 0.47 4.28 30.53
C ASN A 552 1.32 4.74 29.33
N ILE A 553 1.21 6.03 28.98
CA ILE A 553 1.99 6.62 27.88
C ILE A 553 3.49 6.56 28.19
N ALA A 554 3.90 6.92 29.42
CA ALA A 554 5.30 6.90 29.83
C ALA A 554 5.92 5.51 29.74
N GLN A 555 5.23 4.47 30.25
CA GLN A 555 5.70 3.09 30.16
C GLN A 555 5.80 2.58 28.72
N ARG A 556 4.80 2.88 27.87
CA ARG A 556 4.84 2.49 26.46
C ARG A 556 5.95 3.20 25.71
N VAL A 557 6.16 4.48 25.95
CA VAL A 557 7.25 5.27 25.35
C VAL A 557 8.61 4.69 25.73
N GLU A 558 8.81 4.29 27.01
CA GLU A 558 10.02 3.60 27.44
C GLU A 558 10.26 2.32 26.63
N VAL A 559 9.26 1.43 26.54
CA VAL A 559 9.37 0.19 25.76
C VAL A 559 9.70 0.49 24.27
N ILE A 560 9.04 1.47 23.67
CA ILE A 560 9.24 1.86 22.27
C ILE A 560 10.66 2.37 22.03
N ILE A 561 11.14 3.29 22.86
CA ILE A 561 12.45 3.92 22.67
C ILE A 561 13.57 2.91 22.91
N GLU A 562 13.50 2.14 23.99
CA GLU A 562 14.54 1.15 24.31
C GLU A 562 14.57 0.02 23.26
N HIS A 563 13.43 -0.49 22.83
CA HIS A 563 13.38 -1.46 21.73
C HIS A 563 13.95 -0.88 20.43
N PHE A 564 13.58 0.36 20.09
CA PHE A 564 14.10 0.99 18.87
C PHE A 564 15.62 1.10 18.92
N ARG A 565 16.18 1.63 20.01
CA ARG A 565 17.62 1.86 20.14
C ARG A 565 18.43 0.57 20.19
N THR A 566 17.93 -0.45 20.88
CA THR A 566 18.67 -1.72 21.07
C THR A 566 18.52 -2.68 19.89
N THR A 567 17.36 -2.72 19.24
CA THR A 567 17.03 -3.75 18.26
C THR A 567 16.91 -3.21 16.84
N VAL A 568 16.26 -2.06 16.65
CA VAL A 568 15.90 -1.56 15.31
C VAL A 568 16.98 -0.62 14.75
N MET A 569 17.50 0.27 15.57
CA MET A 569 18.44 1.31 15.15
C MET A 569 19.69 0.77 14.43
N PRO A 570 20.26 -0.39 14.80
CA PRO A 570 21.41 -0.97 14.08
C PRO A 570 21.09 -1.47 12.68
N GLU A 571 19.82 -1.73 12.37
CA GLU A 571 19.42 -2.21 11.05
C GLU A 571 19.74 -1.18 9.95
N LEU A 572 19.92 -1.65 8.73
CA LEU A 572 20.27 -0.84 7.57
C LEU A 572 21.53 0.01 7.77
N GLY A 573 22.49 -0.45 8.56
CA GLY A 573 23.70 0.31 8.87
C GLY A 573 23.47 1.58 9.69
N GLY A 574 22.44 1.60 10.53
CA GLY A 574 22.07 2.72 11.38
C GLY A 574 21.06 3.69 10.76
N MET A 575 20.53 3.40 9.57
CA MET A 575 19.55 4.25 8.88
C MET A 575 18.10 3.83 9.12
N ALA A 576 17.85 2.84 9.97
CA ALA A 576 16.52 2.32 10.23
C ALA A 576 15.59 3.37 10.84
N LYS A 577 14.31 3.31 10.46
CA LYS A 577 13.25 4.20 10.94
C LYS A 577 12.09 3.43 11.52
N ALA A 578 11.30 4.09 12.36
CA ALA A 578 10.12 3.51 12.96
C ALA A 578 8.88 4.41 12.83
N MET A 579 7.70 3.79 12.88
CA MET A 579 6.42 4.47 12.92
C MET A 579 5.63 4.05 14.16
N VAL A 580 5.06 5.02 14.87
CA VAL A 580 4.16 4.80 16.02
C VAL A 580 2.74 5.15 15.61
N ILE A 581 1.85 4.18 15.58
CA ILE A 581 0.45 4.35 15.17
C ILE A 581 -0.40 4.64 16.41
N THR A 582 -0.82 5.88 16.58
CA THR A 582 -1.67 6.31 17.71
C THR A 582 -3.15 6.25 17.35
N ALA A 583 -4.01 6.03 18.31
CA ALA A 583 -5.45 5.94 18.11
C ALA A 583 -6.10 7.31 17.84
N SER A 584 -5.49 8.40 18.31
CA SER A 584 -6.06 9.74 18.22
C SER A 584 -4.99 10.82 18.00
N ARG A 585 -5.41 12.00 17.54
CA ARG A 585 -4.53 13.18 17.43
C ARG A 585 -4.04 13.65 18.81
N GLN A 586 -4.89 13.59 19.85
CA GLN A 586 -4.49 13.88 21.23
C GLN A 586 -3.42 12.88 21.70
N GLY A 587 -3.59 11.59 21.37
CA GLY A 587 -2.57 10.58 21.60
C GLY A 587 -1.24 10.94 20.94
N ALA A 588 -1.24 11.31 19.65
CA ALA A 588 0.00 11.67 18.95
C ALA A 588 0.75 12.83 19.63
N VAL A 589 0.03 13.85 20.12
CA VAL A 589 0.61 14.99 20.85
C VAL A 589 1.20 14.52 22.18
N LYS A 590 0.44 13.80 23.00
CA LYS A 590 0.90 13.31 24.32
C LYS A 590 2.08 12.35 24.20
N TYR A 591 2.05 11.42 23.25
CA TYR A 591 3.17 10.51 22.98
C TYR A 591 4.43 11.26 22.53
N ARG A 592 4.29 12.33 21.72
CA ARG A 592 5.43 13.16 21.29
C ARG A 592 6.06 13.89 22.48
N GLN A 593 5.24 14.46 23.36
CA GLN A 593 5.70 15.12 24.59
C GLN A 593 6.41 14.13 25.54
N ALA A 594 5.81 12.96 25.76
CA ALA A 594 6.40 11.91 26.58
C ALA A 594 7.72 11.38 25.98
N PHE A 595 7.79 11.25 24.65
CA PHE A 595 9.02 10.87 23.95
C PHE A 595 10.15 11.87 24.20
N GLU A 596 9.90 13.16 24.08
CA GLU A 596 10.88 14.22 24.35
C GLU A 596 11.33 14.24 25.81
N ASN A 597 10.38 14.08 26.74
CA ASN A 597 10.67 14.02 28.14
C ASN A 597 11.56 12.82 28.48
N TYR A 598 11.24 11.64 27.95
CA TYR A 598 12.02 10.44 28.18
C TYR A 598 13.44 10.54 27.61
N THR A 599 13.58 10.96 26.35
CA THR A 599 14.91 11.13 25.71
C THR A 599 15.77 12.17 26.45
N LYS A 600 15.17 13.28 26.89
CA LYS A 600 15.83 14.30 27.68
C LYS A 600 16.28 13.75 29.04
N LYS A 601 15.41 13.03 29.77
CA LYS A 601 15.70 12.40 31.06
C LYS A 601 16.86 11.40 30.97
N LYS A 602 16.90 10.59 29.89
CA LYS A 602 17.95 9.60 29.63
C LYS A 602 19.22 10.20 28.96
N GLY A 603 19.20 11.47 28.55
CA GLY A 603 20.31 12.10 27.85
C GLY A 603 20.51 11.57 26.41
N TYR A 604 19.49 11.00 25.79
CA TYR A 604 19.56 10.45 24.42
C TYR A 604 19.52 11.57 23.38
N THR A 605 20.56 11.66 22.55
CA THR A 605 20.68 12.67 21.47
C THR A 605 20.60 12.05 20.09
N ASP A 606 20.65 10.73 20.00
CA ASP A 606 20.71 9.90 18.80
C ASP A 606 19.34 9.49 18.24
N ILE A 607 18.24 9.87 18.92
CA ILE A 607 16.89 9.54 18.52
C ILE A 607 15.99 10.77 18.60
N LYS A 608 15.37 11.13 17.47
CA LYS A 608 14.40 12.22 17.37
C LYS A 608 13.13 11.75 16.69
N ALA A 609 12.00 12.33 17.10
CA ALA A 609 10.70 11.97 16.56
C ALA A 609 10.03 13.17 15.86
N LEU A 610 9.18 12.86 14.86
CA LEU A 610 8.27 13.78 14.21
C LEU A 610 6.82 13.34 14.46
N VAL A 611 5.86 14.24 14.28
CA VAL A 611 4.43 13.92 14.35
C VAL A 611 3.75 14.13 13.01
N ALA A 612 2.69 13.33 12.74
CA ALA A 612 1.88 13.44 11.53
C ALA A 612 0.39 13.28 11.86
N PHE A 613 -0.37 14.36 11.75
CA PHE A 613 -1.83 14.35 11.86
C PHE A 613 -2.45 15.53 11.12
N SER A 614 -3.72 15.44 10.73
CA SER A 614 -4.39 16.50 9.99
C SER A 614 -5.12 17.47 10.93
N GLY A 615 -5.06 18.77 10.60
CA GLY A 615 -5.76 19.84 11.33
C GLY A 615 -5.11 20.17 12.67
N LYS A 616 -5.89 20.79 13.56
CA LYS A 616 -5.44 21.25 14.87
C LYS A 616 -6.11 20.46 15.99
N VAL A 617 -5.47 20.36 17.15
CA VAL A 617 -5.99 19.66 18.32
C VAL A 617 -5.65 20.42 19.60
N LYS A 618 -6.57 20.43 20.56
CA LYS A 618 -6.34 20.90 21.94
C LYS A 618 -6.35 19.70 22.89
N LEU A 619 -5.51 19.74 23.89
CA LEU A 619 -5.56 18.80 25.01
C LEU A 619 -6.58 19.29 26.04
N PRO A 620 -7.20 18.42 26.83
CA PRO A 620 -8.20 18.82 27.81
C PRO A 620 -7.65 19.80 28.87
N ASP A 621 -6.39 19.62 29.24
CA ASP A 621 -5.75 20.37 30.32
C ASP A 621 -4.78 21.45 29.82
N ASP A 622 -4.78 21.76 28.52
CA ASP A 622 -3.87 22.71 27.88
C ASP A 622 -4.63 23.57 26.85
N GLU A 623 -4.59 24.88 27.02
CA GLU A 623 -5.19 25.82 26.08
C GLU A 623 -4.44 25.93 24.75
N THR A 624 -3.26 25.35 24.67
CA THR A 624 -2.41 25.39 23.47
C THR A 624 -3.05 24.61 22.32
N GLU A 625 -3.09 25.23 21.16
CA GLU A 625 -3.57 24.58 19.93
C GLU A 625 -2.38 23.98 19.17
N TYR A 626 -2.32 22.67 19.12
CA TYR A 626 -1.26 21.92 18.46
C TYR A 626 -1.62 21.62 17.01
N SER A 627 -0.66 21.83 16.10
CA SER A 627 -0.72 21.40 14.71
C SER A 627 0.55 20.65 14.35
N GLU A 628 0.53 19.87 13.29
CA GLU A 628 1.73 19.18 12.78
C GLU A 628 2.89 20.17 12.56
N ALA A 629 2.61 21.31 11.90
CA ALA A 629 3.60 22.33 11.61
C ALA A 629 4.19 22.97 12.87
N SER A 630 3.33 23.26 13.88
CA SER A 630 3.80 23.86 15.14
C SER A 630 4.68 22.92 15.95
N MET A 631 4.41 21.62 15.93
CA MET A 631 5.15 20.62 16.68
C MET A 631 6.46 20.20 15.99
N ASN A 632 6.48 20.16 14.66
CA ASN A 632 7.68 19.77 13.90
C ASN A 632 8.62 20.94 13.57
N GLY A 633 8.12 22.20 13.63
CA GLY A 633 8.89 23.39 13.29
C GLY A 633 9.04 23.69 11.80
N PHE A 634 8.28 22.98 10.93
CA PHE A 634 8.28 23.18 9.49
C PHE A 634 6.90 22.87 8.86
N PRO A 635 6.60 23.33 7.63
CA PRO A 635 5.34 23.09 6.94
C PRO A 635 5.08 21.59 6.66
N GLU A 636 3.80 21.19 6.66
CA GLU A 636 3.35 19.79 6.50
C GLU A 636 3.84 19.11 5.20
N ASP A 637 3.98 19.86 4.09
CA ASP A 637 4.45 19.36 2.80
C ASP A 637 5.92 18.92 2.78
N ARG A 638 6.69 19.34 3.80
CA ARG A 638 8.09 18.94 3.98
C ARG A 638 8.27 17.65 4.77
N LEU A 639 7.25 17.17 5.49
CA LEU A 639 7.39 16.09 6.46
C LEU A 639 8.06 14.84 5.89
N THR A 640 7.64 14.38 4.73
CA THR A 640 8.22 13.18 4.08
C THR A 640 9.70 13.33 3.77
N LYS A 641 10.12 14.53 3.35
CA LYS A 641 11.53 14.83 3.05
C LYS A 641 12.35 14.97 4.33
N GLU A 642 11.80 15.64 5.34
CA GLU A 642 12.46 15.79 6.64
C GLU A 642 12.60 14.44 7.33
N PHE A 643 11.57 13.59 7.29
CA PHE A 643 11.65 12.25 7.87
C PHE A 643 12.64 11.32 7.14
N ASP A 644 12.96 11.56 5.87
CA ASP A 644 13.97 10.77 5.16
C ASP A 644 15.41 11.07 5.59
N LYS A 645 15.65 12.22 6.23
CA LYS A 645 16.96 12.60 6.79
C LYS A 645 17.35 11.69 7.95
N ASP A 646 18.64 11.50 8.16
CA ASP A 646 19.17 10.67 9.24
C ASP A 646 18.97 11.31 10.64
N GLU A 647 18.58 12.60 10.69
CA GLU A 647 18.28 13.30 11.94
C GLU A 647 17.03 12.76 12.66
N TYR A 648 16.04 12.25 11.93
CA TYR A 648 14.76 11.81 12.48
C TYR A 648 14.56 10.32 12.30
N GLN A 649 14.36 9.58 13.39
CA GLN A 649 14.25 8.13 13.39
C GLN A 649 12.82 7.63 13.56
N VAL A 650 11.96 8.37 14.26
CA VAL A 650 10.62 7.94 14.64
C VAL A 650 9.56 8.91 14.13
N LEU A 651 8.46 8.38 13.56
CA LEU A 651 7.30 9.13 13.11
C LEU A 651 6.05 8.68 13.89
N LEU A 652 5.47 9.59 14.70
CA LEU A 652 4.21 9.34 15.40
C LEU A 652 3.04 9.79 14.54
N VAL A 653 2.11 8.90 14.22
CA VAL A 653 1.01 9.19 13.30
C VAL A 653 -0.36 8.97 13.90
N ALA A 654 -1.32 9.86 13.57
CA ALA A 654 -2.72 9.67 13.88
C ALA A 654 -3.56 9.76 12.59
N ASN A 655 -3.99 8.61 12.06
CA ASN A 655 -4.74 8.44 10.81
C ASN A 655 -4.04 8.93 9.52
N LYS A 656 -3.04 9.79 9.61
CA LYS A 656 -2.22 10.28 8.50
C LYS A 656 -1.10 9.27 8.22
N TYR A 657 -0.77 9.00 6.96
CA TYR A 657 0.28 8.07 6.52
C TYR A 657 0.09 6.58 6.87
N GLN A 658 -1.02 6.18 7.42
CA GLN A 658 -1.37 4.75 7.56
C GLN A 658 -1.62 4.11 6.19
N THR A 659 -2.02 4.91 5.20
CA THR A 659 -2.11 4.56 3.79
C THR A 659 -1.31 5.55 2.95
N GLY A 660 -0.80 5.16 1.78
CA GLY A 660 -0.13 6.05 0.82
C GLY A 660 1.24 6.61 1.25
N PHE A 661 1.90 6.04 2.27
CA PHE A 661 3.25 6.42 2.70
C PHE A 661 4.28 5.39 2.25
N ASP A 662 5.32 5.83 1.56
CA ASP A 662 6.39 4.97 1.04
C ASP A 662 7.74 5.40 1.64
N GLN A 663 8.27 4.57 2.55
CA GLN A 663 9.56 4.76 3.19
C GLN A 663 10.29 3.42 3.34
N PRO A 664 11.22 3.09 2.41
CA PRO A 664 11.95 1.81 2.44
C PRO A 664 12.75 1.57 3.72
N LYS A 665 13.25 2.63 4.37
CA LYS A 665 14.02 2.54 5.63
C LYS A 665 13.14 2.23 6.86
N LEU A 666 11.81 2.13 6.71
CA LEU A 666 10.90 1.85 7.82
C LEU A 666 11.02 0.38 8.24
N CYS A 667 11.70 0.11 9.36
CA CYS A 667 11.97 -1.24 9.89
C CYS A 667 11.05 -1.63 11.05
N ALA A 668 10.51 -0.67 11.80
CA ALA A 668 9.64 -0.98 12.92
C ALA A 668 8.30 -0.23 12.90
N MET A 669 7.27 -0.88 13.44
CA MET A 669 5.97 -0.29 13.68
C MET A 669 5.49 -0.60 15.09
N TYR A 670 5.10 0.44 15.82
CA TYR A 670 4.55 0.37 17.17
C TYR A 670 3.07 0.71 17.12
N VAL A 671 2.23 -0.29 17.37
CA VAL A 671 0.78 -0.19 17.16
C VAL A 671 0.07 0.06 18.49
N LEU A 672 -0.51 1.26 18.64
CA LEU A 672 -1.27 1.67 19.83
C LEU A 672 -2.77 1.78 19.54
N LYS A 673 -3.23 1.27 18.39
CA LYS A 673 -4.60 1.40 17.92
C LYS A 673 -5.16 0.04 17.53
N LYS A 674 -6.44 -0.20 17.82
CA LYS A 674 -7.14 -1.38 17.27
C LYS A 674 -7.18 -1.30 15.74
N LEU A 675 -6.65 -2.32 15.08
CA LEU A 675 -6.64 -2.53 13.65
C LEU A 675 -7.54 -3.71 13.30
N LYS A 676 -8.39 -3.58 12.28
CA LYS A 676 -9.31 -4.65 11.86
C LYS A 676 -9.32 -4.80 10.34
N GLY A 677 -9.44 -6.04 9.86
CA GLY A 677 -9.64 -6.37 8.45
C GLY A 677 -8.64 -5.65 7.52
N VAL A 678 -9.14 -5.00 6.49
CA VAL A 678 -8.35 -4.26 5.48
C VAL A 678 -7.40 -3.23 6.11
N SER A 679 -7.85 -2.50 7.14
CA SER A 679 -7.04 -1.48 7.81
C SER A 679 -5.76 -2.05 8.44
N ALA A 680 -5.82 -3.28 9.00
CA ALA A 680 -4.63 -3.95 9.54
C ALA A 680 -3.61 -4.24 8.43
N VAL A 681 -4.08 -4.84 7.33
CA VAL A 681 -3.21 -5.18 6.19
C VAL A 681 -2.55 -3.95 5.59
N GLN A 682 -3.33 -2.89 5.37
CA GLN A 682 -2.82 -1.65 4.76
C GLN A 682 -1.81 -0.92 5.62
N THR A 683 -2.08 -0.84 6.93
CA THR A 683 -1.20 -0.16 7.87
C THR A 683 0.12 -0.91 7.99
N LEU A 684 0.08 -2.21 8.28
CA LEU A 684 1.29 -3.01 8.49
C LEU A 684 2.10 -3.21 7.21
N SER A 685 1.45 -3.27 6.04
CA SER A 685 2.14 -3.37 4.74
C SER A 685 3.02 -2.15 4.39
N ARG A 686 3.04 -1.09 5.21
CA ARG A 686 4.04 -0.02 5.06
C ARG A 686 5.46 -0.49 5.41
N LEU A 687 5.59 -1.53 6.23
CA LEU A 687 6.87 -2.15 6.56
C LEU A 687 7.42 -3.05 5.45
N ASN A 688 6.59 -3.55 4.56
CA ASN A 688 6.94 -4.63 3.63
C ASN A 688 7.93 -4.24 2.52
N ARG A 689 8.33 -2.97 2.41
CA ARG A 689 9.27 -2.50 1.39
C ARG A 689 10.67 -3.02 1.66
N ILE A 690 11.30 -3.58 0.65
CA ILE A 690 12.73 -3.89 0.67
C ILE A 690 13.57 -2.62 0.58
N CYS A 691 14.83 -2.66 1.04
CA CYS A 691 15.77 -1.54 1.01
C CYS A 691 17.16 -1.98 0.50
N PRO A 692 17.30 -2.36 -0.77
CA PRO A 692 18.58 -2.77 -1.32
C PRO A 692 19.65 -1.67 -1.18
N PRO A 693 20.94 -2.00 -0.95
CA PRO A 693 21.50 -3.35 -0.92
C PRO A 693 21.38 -4.10 0.43
N PHE A 694 20.68 -3.52 1.41
CA PHE A 694 20.57 -4.08 2.75
C PHE A 694 19.55 -5.20 2.82
N GLU A 695 19.85 -6.22 3.61
CA GLU A 695 18.88 -7.22 4.06
C GLU A 695 18.10 -6.65 5.25
N LYS A 696 16.90 -6.18 4.98
CA LYS A 696 16.06 -5.50 5.95
C LYS A 696 15.23 -6.50 6.76
N LYS A 697 15.19 -6.31 8.09
CA LYS A 697 14.26 -6.99 9.00
C LYS A 697 13.14 -6.04 9.43
N THR A 698 11.95 -6.62 9.63
CA THR A 698 10.77 -5.88 10.09
C THR A 698 10.40 -6.28 11.52
N PHE A 699 9.98 -5.31 12.32
CA PHE A 699 9.59 -5.52 13.72
C PHE A 699 8.24 -4.84 13.99
N VAL A 700 7.32 -5.56 14.59
CA VAL A 700 6.04 -5.01 15.06
C VAL A 700 5.89 -5.25 16.56
N LEU A 701 5.68 -4.17 17.33
CA LEU A 701 5.24 -4.24 18.70
C LEU A 701 3.80 -3.72 18.78
N ASP A 702 2.87 -4.58 19.16
CA ASP A 702 1.45 -4.25 19.20
C ASP A 702 0.95 -4.22 20.65
N PHE A 703 0.41 -3.07 21.06
CA PHE A 703 -0.15 -2.81 22.40
C PHE A 703 -1.68 -2.80 22.40
N ALA A 704 -2.29 -3.15 21.26
CA ALA A 704 -3.73 -2.99 21.11
C ALA A 704 -4.44 -4.22 20.51
N ASN A 705 -3.75 -5.07 19.76
CA ASN A 705 -4.33 -6.19 19.04
C ASN A 705 -3.67 -7.50 19.47
N THR A 706 -4.36 -8.62 19.27
CA THR A 706 -3.77 -9.95 19.40
C THR A 706 -3.14 -10.39 18.08
N TYR A 707 -2.15 -11.27 18.11
CA TYR A 707 -1.55 -11.82 16.90
C TYR A 707 -2.59 -12.54 16.02
N GLU A 708 -3.52 -13.29 16.63
CA GLU A 708 -4.56 -14.00 15.91
C GLU A 708 -5.57 -13.07 15.20
N ASP A 709 -5.94 -11.94 15.82
CA ASP A 709 -6.80 -10.94 15.16
C ASP A 709 -6.14 -10.38 13.89
N ILE A 710 -4.84 -10.09 13.97
CA ILE A 710 -4.08 -9.58 12.83
C ILE A 710 -3.86 -10.65 11.77
N LYS A 711 -3.51 -11.87 12.18
CA LYS A 711 -3.38 -13.01 11.28
C LYS A 711 -4.69 -13.29 10.53
N ALA A 712 -5.82 -13.26 11.21
CA ALA A 712 -7.15 -13.41 10.62
C ALA A 712 -7.46 -12.27 9.62
N ALA A 713 -6.98 -11.04 9.87
CA ALA A 713 -7.14 -9.93 8.96
C ALA A 713 -6.31 -10.10 7.67
N PHE A 714 -5.14 -10.74 7.71
CA PHE A 714 -4.27 -10.99 6.56
C PHE A 714 -4.70 -12.22 5.74
N ALA A 715 -5.26 -13.23 6.38
CA ALA A 715 -5.57 -14.53 5.76
C ALA A 715 -6.39 -14.44 4.44
N PRO A 716 -7.41 -13.59 4.29
CA PRO A 716 -8.19 -13.47 3.04
C PRO A 716 -7.37 -12.93 1.86
N TYR A 717 -6.29 -12.17 2.11
CA TYR A 717 -5.50 -11.45 1.09
C TYR A 717 -4.13 -12.08 0.84
N TYR A 718 -3.83 -13.16 1.55
CA TYR A 718 -2.51 -13.80 1.46
C TYR A 718 -2.29 -14.47 0.10
N THR A 719 -3.34 -15.13 -0.43
CA THR A 719 -3.35 -15.69 -1.79
C THR A 719 -4.44 -15.02 -2.63
N THR A 720 -5.37 -15.81 -3.14
CA THR A 720 -6.52 -15.35 -3.95
C THR A 720 -7.70 -15.03 -3.03
N THR A 721 -8.39 -13.92 -3.25
CA THR A 721 -9.64 -13.62 -2.56
C THR A 721 -10.82 -14.05 -3.43
N LEU A 722 -11.60 -15.03 -2.95
CA LEU A 722 -12.76 -15.59 -3.64
C LEU A 722 -14.05 -15.18 -2.95
N LEU A 723 -15.05 -14.75 -3.72
CA LEU A 723 -16.39 -14.46 -3.19
C LEU A 723 -17.32 -15.64 -3.45
N SER A 724 -17.81 -16.27 -2.36
CA SER A 724 -18.86 -17.28 -2.47
C SER A 724 -20.23 -16.61 -2.60
N THR A 725 -20.94 -16.89 -3.66
CA THR A 725 -22.28 -16.36 -3.90
C THR A 725 -23.31 -17.17 -3.10
N SER A 726 -23.81 -16.62 -1.99
CA SER A 726 -25.05 -17.09 -1.35
C SER A 726 -25.71 -15.92 -0.61
N VAL A 727 -26.32 -15.02 -1.36
CA VAL A 727 -27.28 -14.07 -0.78
C VAL A 727 -28.66 -14.65 -1.05
N THR A 728 -29.48 -14.76 0.01
CA THR A 728 -30.89 -15.07 -0.12
C THR A 728 -31.64 -13.73 -0.27
N PRO A 729 -32.03 -13.32 -1.49
CA PRO A 729 -32.68 -12.01 -1.69
C PRO A 729 -33.97 -11.85 -0.90
N THR A 730 -34.64 -12.98 -0.56
CA THR A 730 -35.89 -13.02 0.17
C THR A 730 -35.80 -12.50 1.60
N ALA A 731 -34.60 -12.45 2.21
CA ALA A 731 -34.42 -11.94 3.58
C ALA A 731 -34.78 -10.44 3.74
N ILE A 732 -34.85 -9.68 2.66
CA ILE A 732 -35.27 -8.26 2.69
C ILE A 732 -36.77 -8.14 3.04
N TYR A 733 -37.62 -9.10 2.61
CA TYR A 733 -39.04 -9.07 2.89
C TYR A 733 -39.33 -9.37 4.38
N ASP A 734 -38.47 -10.13 5.06
CA ASP A 734 -38.57 -10.34 6.49
C ASP A 734 -38.28 -9.05 7.26
N LEU A 735 -37.29 -8.26 6.82
CA LEU A 735 -36.98 -6.94 7.38
C LEU A 735 -38.09 -5.93 7.07
N GLU A 736 -38.68 -5.98 5.89
CA GLU A 736 -39.83 -5.18 5.52
C GLU A 736 -41.02 -5.47 6.45
N ALA A 737 -41.37 -6.75 6.61
CA ALA A 737 -42.44 -7.19 7.46
C ALA A 737 -42.23 -6.74 8.95
N GLN A 738 -41.00 -6.73 9.44
CA GLN A 738 -40.69 -6.19 10.77
C GLN A 738 -41.04 -4.70 10.89
N ILE A 739 -40.74 -3.89 9.87
CA ILE A 739 -41.07 -2.44 9.88
C ILE A 739 -42.59 -2.26 9.78
N ASP A 740 -43.25 -3.02 8.93
CA ASP A 740 -44.69 -2.93 8.72
C ASP A 740 -45.50 -3.31 9.95
N ALA A 741 -45.00 -4.24 10.78
CA ALA A 741 -45.60 -4.61 12.04
C ALA A 741 -45.79 -3.44 13.01
N TYR A 742 -44.96 -2.41 12.90
CA TYR A 742 -45.11 -1.17 13.72
C TYR A 742 -46.16 -0.19 13.17
N THR A 743 -46.68 -0.36 11.95
CA THR A 743 -47.69 0.50 11.31
C THR A 743 -47.35 2.02 11.35
N VAL A 744 -46.06 2.38 11.24
CA VAL A 744 -45.58 3.74 11.32
C VAL A 744 -45.43 4.41 9.94
N LEU A 745 -45.44 3.63 8.87
CA LEU A 745 -45.36 4.09 7.50
C LEU A 745 -46.71 3.95 6.81
N ASP A 746 -47.13 5.00 6.11
CA ASP A 746 -48.37 5.01 5.32
C ASP A 746 -47.99 4.78 3.84
N PRO A 747 -48.53 3.76 3.16
CA PRO A 747 -48.27 3.48 1.77
C PRO A 747 -48.55 4.64 0.83
N ASP A 748 -49.63 5.43 1.11
CA ASP A 748 -49.97 6.59 0.31
C ASP A 748 -48.92 7.73 0.45
N ASP A 749 -48.34 7.88 1.63
CA ASP A 749 -47.28 8.86 1.87
C ASP A 749 -45.98 8.46 1.18
N ILE A 750 -45.70 7.17 1.15
CA ILE A 750 -44.54 6.61 0.41
C ILE A 750 -44.67 6.92 -1.07
N GLU A 751 -45.82 6.64 -1.68
CA GLU A 751 -46.07 6.88 -3.11
C GLU A 751 -45.93 8.35 -3.46
N LYS A 752 -46.64 9.21 -2.76
CA LYS A 752 -46.66 10.68 -2.99
C LYS A 752 -45.30 11.34 -2.72
N ALA A 753 -44.53 10.83 -1.76
CA ALA A 753 -43.16 11.29 -1.52
C ALA A 753 -42.23 10.91 -2.68
N ASN A 754 -42.32 9.68 -3.18
CA ASN A 754 -41.48 9.24 -4.29
C ASN A 754 -41.82 9.98 -5.60
N GLU A 755 -43.11 10.30 -5.89
CA GLU A 755 -43.47 11.18 -7.02
C GLU A 755 -42.74 12.52 -7.00
N LEU A 756 -42.48 13.05 -5.80
CA LEU A 756 -41.77 14.31 -5.61
C LEU A 756 -40.25 14.12 -5.69
N LEU A 757 -39.71 13.03 -5.12
CA LEU A 757 -38.28 12.72 -5.09
C LEU A 757 -37.70 12.42 -6.46
N TYR A 758 -38.51 11.83 -7.37
CA TYR A 758 -38.08 11.54 -8.75
C TYR A 758 -38.12 12.75 -9.71
N LYS A 759 -38.56 13.93 -9.25
CA LYS A 759 -38.50 15.13 -10.07
C LYS A 759 -37.07 15.61 -10.28
N LYS A 760 -36.69 15.94 -11.53
CA LYS A 760 -35.37 16.51 -11.84
C LYS A 760 -35.01 17.77 -11.04
N ASN A 761 -36.04 18.60 -10.70
CA ASN A 761 -35.87 19.81 -9.88
C ASN A 761 -36.97 19.83 -8.82
N ILE A 762 -36.57 19.71 -7.56
CA ILE A 762 -37.51 19.78 -6.41
C ILE A 762 -37.66 21.22 -6.00
N SER A 763 -38.88 21.78 -6.18
CA SER A 763 -39.21 23.16 -5.79
C SER A 763 -39.30 23.31 -4.26
N ALA A 764 -39.25 24.57 -3.75
CA ALA A 764 -39.45 24.84 -2.33
C ALA A 764 -40.83 24.35 -1.83
N LYS A 765 -41.86 24.38 -2.67
CA LYS A 765 -43.22 23.87 -2.36
C LYS A 765 -43.22 22.32 -2.29
N ASP A 766 -42.44 21.64 -3.13
CA ASP A 766 -42.29 20.19 -3.08
C ASP A 766 -41.53 19.75 -1.82
N LYS A 767 -40.52 20.49 -1.39
CA LYS A 767 -39.80 20.28 -0.11
C LYS A 767 -40.73 20.41 1.10
N GLN A 768 -41.65 21.37 1.09
CA GLN A 768 -42.65 21.47 2.16
C GLN A 768 -43.58 20.27 2.22
N LYS A 769 -43.99 19.73 1.07
CA LYS A 769 -44.84 18.54 1.02
C LYS A 769 -44.07 17.29 1.50
N LEU A 770 -42.81 17.12 1.08
CA LEU A 770 -41.95 16.06 1.58
C LEU A 770 -41.78 16.10 3.10
N THR A 771 -41.52 17.30 3.64
CA THR A 771 -41.43 17.53 5.09
C THR A 771 -42.72 17.11 5.80
N PHE A 772 -43.90 17.38 5.21
CA PHE A 772 -45.17 16.94 5.77
C PHE A 772 -45.30 15.42 5.88
N TYR A 773 -44.92 14.64 4.85
CA TYR A 773 -44.99 13.19 4.88
C TYR A 773 -44.01 12.60 5.90
N PHE A 774 -42.78 13.09 5.95
CA PHE A 774 -41.79 12.66 6.94
C PHE A 774 -42.19 13.01 8.37
N LYS A 775 -42.76 14.17 8.59
CA LYS A 775 -43.26 14.58 9.91
C LYS A 775 -44.43 13.70 10.38
N ARG A 776 -45.27 13.24 9.44
CA ARG A 776 -46.38 12.34 9.76
C ARG A 776 -45.85 10.96 10.23
N ALA A 777 -44.92 10.38 9.52
CA ALA A 777 -44.25 9.13 9.91
C ALA A 777 -43.50 9.30 11.25
N LYS A 778 -42.76 10.40 11.43
CA LYS A 778 -42.07 10.69 12.69
C LYS A 778 -43.02 10.78 13.87
N ASN A 779 -44.14 11.48 13.74
CA ASN A 779 -45.18 11.61 14.77
C ASN A 779 -45.79 10.23 15.13
N MET A 780 -45.86 9.29 14.19
CA MET A 780 -46.33 7.93 14.48
C MET A 780 -45.30 7.18 15.30
N ILE A 781 -44.00 7.33 14.99
CA ILE A 781 -42.91 6.73 15.77
C ILE A 781 -42.88 7.32 17.18
N GLU A 782 -43.07 8.63 17.34
CA GLU A 782 -43.03 9.32 18.63
C GLU A 782 -44.20 8.95 19.57
N LYS A 783 -45.21 8.23 19.08
CA LYS A 783 -46.30 7.65 19.93
C LYS A 783 -45.86 6.44 20.73
N TYR A 784 -44.79 5.78 20.31
CA TYR A 784 -44.23 4.67 21.06
C TYR A 784 -43.34 5.16 22.20
N ASP A 785 -43.09 4.30 23.19
CA ASP A 785 -42.08 4.58 24.22
C ASP A 785 -40.66 4.66 23.60
N LEU A 786 -39.72 5.29 24.28
CA LEU A 786 -38.37 5.55 23.76
C LEU A 786 -37.62 4.26 23.35
N ILE A 787 -37.85 3.13 24.02
CA ILE A 787 -37.21 1.85 23.67
C ILE A 787 -37.70 1.39 22.31
N LYS A 788 -39.01 1.35 22.12
CA LYS A 788 -39.63 0.97 20.84
C LYS A 788 -39.31 1.96 19.71
N GLN A 789 -39.21 3.26 20.00
CA GLN A 789 -38.73 4.23 18.99
C GLN A 789 -37.34 3.86 18.49
N HIS A 790 -36.44 3.44 19.39
CA HIS A 790 -35.09 2.97 19.00
C HIS A 790 -35.14 1.68 18.21
N GLU A 791 -36.00 0.71 18.59
CA GLU A 791 -36.18 -0.54 17.85
C GLU A 791 -36.67 -0.27 16.43
N ILE A 792 -37.68 0.59 16.24
CA ILE A 792 -38.22 0.97 14.94
C ILE A 792 -37.14 1.59 14.06
N VAL A 793 -36.41 2.59 14.58
CA VAL A 793 -35.35 3.27 13.82
C VAL A 793 -34.19 2.32 13.53
N SER A 794 -33.89 1.41 14.44
CA SER A 794 -32.89 0.36 14.22
C SER A 794 -33.31 -0.60 13.08
N ALA A 795 -34.58 -1.07 13.10
CA ALA A 795 -35.10 -1.92 12.03
C ALA A 795 -35.07 -1.20 10.66
N MET A 796 -35.43 0.08 10.63
CA MET A 796 -35.36 0.91 9.42
C MET A 796 -33.91 1.05 8.89
N ARG A 797 -32.94 1.30 9.77
CA ARG A 797 -31.51 1.37 9.39
C ARG A 797 -31.01 0.03 8.88
N HIS A 798 -31.42 -1.07 9.51
CA HIS A 798 -31.07 -2.42 9.09
C HIS A 798 -31.64 -2.72 7.69
N PHE A 799 -32.90 -2.39 7.44
CA PHE A 799 -33.54 -2.53 6.14
C PHE A 799 -32.80 -1.72 5.07
N VAL A 800 -32.51 -0.46 5.31
CA VAL A 800 -31.80 0.40 4.35
C VAL A 800 -30.44 -0.18 3.98
N ARG A 801 -29.63 -0.56 4.98
CA ARG A 801 -28.29 -1.14 4.74
C ARG A 801 -28.35 -2.47 3.99
N PHE A 802 -29.30 -3.32 4.32
CA PHE A 802 -29.43 -4.61 3.67
C PHE A 802 -30.00 -4.46 2.25
N TYR A 803 -30.91 -3.52 2.03
CA TYR A 803 -31.42 -3.21 0.69
C TYR A 803 -30.32 -2.64 -0.20
N GLU A 804 -29.54 -1.71 0.28
CA GLU A 804 -28.34 -1.18 -0.40
C GLU A 804 -27.37 -2.30 -0.77
N PHE A 805 -27.15 -3.22 0.13
CA PHE A 805 -26.33 -4.41 -0.11
C PHE A 805 -26.93 -5.34 -1.18
N LEU A 806 -28.25 -5.59 -1.15
CA LEU A 806 -28.92 -6.42 -2.18
C LEU A 806 -28.84 -5.83 -3.58
N LEU A 807 -28.97 -4.52 -3.72
CA LEU A 807 -28.78 -3.84 -5.00
C LEU A 807 -27.38 -4.02 -5.57
N GLN A 808 -26.39 -4.28 -4.71
CA GLN A 808 -25.01 -4.57 -5.11
C GLN A 808 -24.81 -6.05 -5.47
N ALA A 809 -25.39 -6.91 -4.67
CA ALA A 809 -25.10 -8.34 -4.70
C ALA A 809 -25.89 -9.10 -5.77
N SER A 810 -27.04 -8.55 -6.22
CA SER A 810 -27.94 -9.22 -7.18
C SER A 810 -28.62 -8.23 -8.10
N CYS A 811 -29.08 -8.71 -9.27
CA CYS A 811 -30.01 -7.96 -10.12
C CYS A 811 -31.40 -8.05 -9.45
N PHE A 812 -31.59 -7.28 -8.40
CA PHE A 812 -32.83 -7.24 -7.63
C PHE A 812 -33.66 -6.04 -8.10
N GLU A 813 -34.86 -6.30 -8.62
CA GLU A 813 -35.78 -5.29 -9.10
C GLU A 813 -37.14 -5.47 -8.41
N ASP A 814 -37.43 -4.60 -7.45
CA ASP A 814 -38.75 -4.47 -6.82
C ASP A 814 -39.03 -2.98 -6.62
N THR A 815 -39.97 -2.47 -7.44
CA THR A 815 -40.28 -1.05 -7.52
C THR A 815 -40.90 -0.52 -6.21
N ASP A 816 -41.72 -1.30 -5.56
CA ASP A 816 -42.43 -0.87 -4.34
C ASP A 816 -41.47 -0.91 -3.14
N LEU A 817 -40.63 -1.89 -3.07
CA LEU A 817 -39.59 -1.96 -2.08
C LEU A 817 -38.56 -0.84 -2.25
N HIS A 818 -38.27 -0.45 -3.50
CA HIS A 818 -37.37 0.67 -3.80
C HIS A 818 -37.98 2.01 -3.39
N LYS A 819 -39.29 2.22 -3.61
CA LYS A 819 -40.00 3.41 -3.11
C LYS A 819 -39.93 3.48 -1.59
N LYS A 820 -40.13 2.37 -0.89
CA LYS A 820 -40.04 2.25 0.55
C LYS A 820 -38.63 2.54 1.07
N TYR A 821 -37.61 1.98 0.41
CA TYR A 821 -36.22 2.28 0.71
C TYR A 821 -35.91 3.79 0.61
N ASN A 822 -36.31 4.44 -0.49
CA ASN A 822 -36.13 5.87 -0.66
C ASN A 822 -36.79 6.66 0.44
N PHE A 823 -38.06 6.35 0.75
CA PHE A 823 -38.79 7.03 1.81
C PHE A 823 -38.11 6.89 3.17
N ILE A 824 -37.74 5.67 3.55
CA ILE A 824 -37.09 5.39 4.85
C ILE A 824 -35.71 6.10 4.93
N THR A 825 -34.95 6.12 3.86
CA THR A 825 -33.63 6.78 3.83
C THR A 825 -33.75 8.26 4.15
N TYR A 826 -34.68 8.98 3.53
CA TYR A 826 -34.91 10.40 3.82
C TYR A 826 -35.59 10.62 5.19
N LEU A 827 -36.49 9.72 5.60
CA LEU A 827 -37.10 9.74 6.91
C LEU A 827 -36.06 9.62 8.04
N LEU A 828 -35.11 8.70 7.90
CA LEU A 828 -34.01 8.52 8.87
C LEU A 828 -33.12 9.77 9.00
N ALA A 829 -32.91 10.50 7.92
CA ALA A 829 -32.22 11.79 7.96
C ALA A 829 -33.04 12.87 8.67
N TYR A 830 -34.37 12.77 8.64
CA TYR A 830 -35.28 13.72 9.28
C TYR A 830 -35.54 13.42 10.77
N ILE A 831 -35.40 12.14 11.18
CA ILE A 831 -35.64 11.71 12.55
C ILE A 831 -34.39 11.95 13.40
N ASN A 832 -34.50 12.84 14.38
CA ASN A 832 -33.49 13.04 15.43
C ASN A 832 -34.08 12.57 16.76
N ILE A 833 -33.93 11.25 17.06
CA ILE A 833 -34.37 10.71 18.35
C ILE A 833 -33.29 11.04 19.37
N LYS A 834 -33.66 11.80 20.38
CA LYS A 834 -32.81 12.00 21.56
C LYS A 834 -32.60 10.63 22.21
N HIS A 835 -31.36 10.21 22.30
CA HIS A 835 -31.04 8.99 23.04
C HIS A 835 -31.54 9.09 24.47
N PRO A 836 -32.20 8.05 25.05
CA PRO A 836 -32.72 8.06 26.42
C PRO A 836 -31.62 7.98 27.51
N GLY A 837 -30.46 8.21 27.26
CA GLY A 837 -29.33 8.49 28.12
C GLY A 837 -28.40 9.35 27.32
N GLY A 838 -28.38 10.66 27.61
CA GLY A 838 -27.23 11.48 27.29
C GLY A 838 -26.01 10.71 27.79
N GLY A 839 -25.01 10.42 26.95
CA GLY A 839 -23.88 9.60 27.30
C GLY A 839 -23.34 10.06 28.65
N TYR A 840 -23.39 9.18 29.67
CA TYR A 840 -22.91 9.51 31.00
C TYR A 840 -21.41 9.80 30.88
N ASN A 841 -21.01 11.03 31.14
CA ASN A 841 -19.61 11.41 31.06
C ASN A 841 -18.85 10.83 32.28
N LEU A 842 -17.84 10.02 32.03
CA LEU A 842 -17.02 9.38 33.05
C LEU A 842 -15.78 10.21 33.45
N ASP A 843 -15.54 11.38 32.83
CA ASP A 843 -14.41 12.24 33.17
C ASP A 843 -14.44 12.63 34.65
N GLY A 844 -13.35 12.40 35.38
CA GLY A 844 -13.22 12.65 36.82
C GLY A 844 -14.04 11.71 37.72
N LYS A 845 -14.67 10.64 37.18
CA LYS A 845 -15.49 9.70 37.93
C LYS A 845 -14.86 8.32 38.10
N ILE A 846 -13.77 8.09 37.42
CA ILE A 846 -12.97 6.87 37.47
C ILE A 846 -11.49 7.23 37.61
N LYS A 847 -10.76 6.40 38.34
CA LYS A 847 -9.30 6.47 38.46
C LYS A 847 -8.71 5.15 38.02
N ALA A 848 -7.65 5.20 37.24
CA ALA A 848 -6.90 4.02 36.88
C ALA A 848 -5.54 4.06 37.57
N THR A 849 -5.17 2.93 38.16
CA THR A 849 -3.98 2.78 38.96
C THR A 849 -3.20 1.54 38.53
N ASN A 850 -1.94 1.44 38.95
CA ASN A 850 -1.16 0.22 38.87
C ASN A 850 -0.92 -0.28 37.42
N PHE A 851 -0.48 0.63 36.57
CA PHE A 851 -0.18 0.27 35.18
C PHE A 851 1.07 -0.59 35.00
N VAL A 852 0.98 -1.66 34.23
CA VAL A 852 2.11 -2.51 33.82
C VAL A 852 1.97 -2.92 32.36
N GLN A 853 3.04 -2.75 31.61
CA GLN A 853 3.17 -3.29 30.28
C GLN A 853 3.84 -4.67 30.33
N LYS A 854 3.15 -5.70 29.88
CA LYS A 854 3.68 -7.07 29.86
C LYS A 854 3.75 -7.60 28.44
N LYS A 855 4.93 -8.10 28.05
CA LYS A 855 5.08 -8.86 26.79
C LYS A 855 4.32 -10.17 26.94
N VAL A 856 3.37 -10.44 26.01
CA VAL A 856 2.50 -11.62 26.05
C VAL A 856 3.00 -12.68 25.08
N GLU A 857 3.20 -12.31 23.82
CA GLU A 857 3.60 -13.24 22.77
C GLU A 857 4.72 -12.63 21.92
N GLU A 858 5.59 -13.51 21.43
CA GLU A 858 6.62 -13.14 20.46
C GLU A 858 6.66 -14.19 19.35
N HIS A 859 6.43 -13.72 18.13
CA HIS A 859 6.47 -14.55 16.93
C HIS A 859 7.67 -14.15 16.08
N THR A 860 8.62 -15.05 15.92
CA THR A 860 9.81 -14.85 15.07
C THR A 860 9.61 -15.35 13.65
N THR A 861 8.56 -16.15 13.42
CA THR A 861 8.17 -16.69 12.12
C THR A 861 6.68 -16.50 11.90
N SER A 862 6.28 -16.30 10.64
CA SER A 862 4.87 -16.20 10.27
C SER A 862 4.32 -17.58 9.90
N ASN A 863 3.19 -17.95 10.51
CA ASN A 863 2.42 -19.17 10.19
C ASN A 863 1.12 -18.80 9.48
N LEU A 864 1.21 -17.95 8.45
CA LEU A 864 0.02 -17.47 7.74
C LEU A 864 -0.55 -18.60 6.87
N VAL A 865 -1.81 -18.94 7.08
CA VAL A 865 -2.57 -19.90 6.27
C VAL A 865 -3.62 -19.14 5.49
N ALA A 866 -3.68 -19.36 4.19
CA ALA A 866 -4.65 -18.71 3.33
C ALA A 866 -6.09 -19.12 3.66
N GLN A 867 -6.98 -18.15 3.81
CA GLN A 867 -8.42 -18.34 3.88
C GLN A 867 -9.08 -17.54 2.75
N PRO A 868 -9.05 -18.04 1.51
CA PRO A 868 -9.36 -17.27 0.32
C PRO A 868 -10.86 -16.95 0.17
N VAL A 869 -11.74 -17.68 0.83
CA VAL A 869 -13.19 -17.51 0.64
C VAL A 869 -13.72 -16.47 1.62
N VAL A 870 -14.14 -15.34 1.07
CA VAL A 870 -14.92 -14.33 1.79
C VAL A 870 -16.41 -14.53 1.49
N LYS A 871 -17.25 -14.23 2.50
CA LYS A 871 -18.70 -14.28 2.36
C LYS A 871 -19.26 -12.87 2.32
N LEU A 872 -20.28 -12.67 1.52
CA LEU A 872 -21.08 -11.46 1.64
C LEU A 872 -21.75 -11.41 3.01
N PRO A 873 -21.92 -10.19 3.58
CA PRO A 873 -22.68 -10.04 4.83
C PRO A 873 -24.08 -10.65 4.70
N THR A 874 -24.55 -11.33 5.73
CA THR A 874 -25.93 -11.83 5.82
C THR A 874 -26.84 -10.78 6.44
N ALA A 875 -28.17 -10.93 6.31
CA ALA A 875 -29.13 -10.05 6.97
C ALA A 875 -28.86 -9.90 8.47
N GLU A 876 -28.50 -11.00 9.14
CA GLU A 876 -28.17 -11.03 10.58
C GLU A 876 -26.91 -10.20 10.92
N SER A 877 -25.95 -10.10 10.00
CA SER A 877 -24.70 -9.35 10.22
C SER A 877 -24.92 -7.83 10.26
N PHE A 878 -26.04 -7.33 9.76
CA PHE A 878 -26.46 -5.93 9.82
C PHE A 878 -27.31 -5.62 11.06
N GLY A 879 -27.68 -6.64 11.87
CA GLY A 879 -28.42 -6.47 13.11
C GLY A 879 -27.60 -5.69 14.14
N LEU A 880 -28.25 -4.78 14.86
CA LEU A 880 -27.64 -4.09 15.99
C LEU A 880 -27.55 -5.03 17.18
N THR A 881 -26.37 -5.13 17.80
CA THR A 881 -26.23 -5.70 19.12
C THR A 881 -27.07 -4.88 20.09
N GLU A 882 -27.99 -5.50 20.83
CA GLU A 882 -28.78 -4.82 21.84
C GLU A 882 -27.85 -4.01 22.79
N ALA A 883 -28.19 -2.77 23.04
CA ALA A 883 -27.43 -1.91 23.93
C ALA A 883 -27.71 -2.37 25.38
N LYS A 884 -26.82 -3.21 25.90
CA LYS A 884 -26.87 -3.66 27.30
C LYS A 884 -26.51 -2.50 28.23
N GLU A 885 -27.32 -2.24 29.26
CA GLU A 885 -27.03 -1.26 30.30
C GLU A 885 -26.68 -2.00 31.59
N GLU A 886 -25.53 -1.68 32.17
CA GLU A 886 -25.01 -2.23 33.42
C GLU A 886 -24.65 -1.10 34.38
N ARG A 887 -24.54 -1.39 35.67
CA ARG A 887 -24.04 -0.44 36.66
C ARG A 887 -22.56 -0.18 36.45
N LEU A 888 -22.08 1.04 36.70
CA LEU A 888 -20.69 1.40 36.52
C LEU A 888 -19.76 0.52 37.35
N SER A 889 -20.16 0.15 38.58
CA SER A 889 -19.45 -0.79 39.45
C SER A 889 -19.28 -2.20 38.83
N GLU A 890 -20.32 -2.69 38.15
CA GLU A 890 -20.31 -4.00 37.49
C GLU A 890 -19.36 -3.99 36.31
N ILE A 891 -19.38 -2.91 35.49
CA ILE A 891 -18.47 -2.72 34.35
C ILE A 891 -17.01 -2.66 34.82
N ILE A 892 -16.73 -1.87 35.88
CA ILE A 892 -15.41 -1.76 36.50
C ILE A 892 -14.94 -3.12 37.03
N ALA A 893 -15.80 -3.87 37.73
CA ALA A 893 -15.46 -5.20 38.24
C ALA A 893 -15.13 -6.18 37.11
N GLU A 894 -15.88 -6.17 36.02
CA GLU A 894 -15.59 -7.01 34.84
C GLU A 894 -14.21 -6.66 34.24
N ILE A 895 -13.89 -5.36 34.05
CA ILE A 895 -12.60 -4.93 33.52
C ILE A 895 -11.48 -5.33 34.48
N ASN A 896 -11.61 -5.05 35.77
CA ASN A 896 -10.62 -5.42 36.77
C ASN A 896 -10.38 -6.93 36.88
N SER A 897 -11.40 -7.75 36.65
CA SER A 897 -11.26 -9.22 36.65
C SER A 897 -10.33 -9.69 35.51
N ARG A 898 -10.29 -8.99 34.40
CA ARG A 898 -9.44 -9.28 33.23
C ARG A 898 -8.05 -8.68 33.37
N THR A 899 -7.97 -7.45 33.87
CA THR A 899 -6.72 -6.68 33.95
C THR A 899 -5.99 -6.81 35.27
N GLY A 900 -6.67 -7.17 36.35
CA GLY A 900 -6.14 -7.26 37.70
C GLY A 900 -5.49 -8.60 38.10
N LYS A 901 -5.71 -9.69 37.33
CA LYS A 901 -5.20 -11.04 37.70
C LYS A 901 -3.66 -11.18 37.64
N ALA A 902 -2.96 -10.32 36.93
CA ALA A 902 -1.49 -10.36 36.82
C ALA A 902 -0.79 -9.53 37.92
N TYR A 903 -1.54 -8.98 38.85
CA TYR A 903 -1.11 -7.84 39.66
C TYR A 903 -0.21 -8.18 40.87
N ASN A 904 -0.29 -9.35 41.45
CA ASN A 904 0.20 -9.55 42.82
C ASN A 904 1.72 -9.79 43.00
N ASN A 905 2.50 -10.14 41.98
CA ASN A 905 3.94 -10.38 42.14
C ASN A 905 4.84 -9.56 41.17
N ASP A 906 4.45 -9.36 39.94
CA ASP A 906 5.35 -8.76 38.92
C ASP A 906 5.51 -7.22 39.03
N VAL A 907 4.49 -6.53 39.57
CA VAL A 907 4.48 -5.05 39.66
C VAL A 907 5.38 -4.58 40.77
N ALA A 908 5.26 -5.18 41.96
CA ALA A 908 6.10 -4.86 43.08
C ALA A 908 7.56 -5.17 42.76
N VAL A 909 7.84 -6.31 42.14
CA VAL A 909 9.21 -6.69 41.75
C VAL A 909 9.80 -5.72 40.73
N LYS A 910 9.04 -5.32 39.70
CA LYS A 910 9.53 -4.35 38.68
C LYS A 910 9.74 -2.95 39.26
N ALA A 911 8.80 -2.48 40.08
CA ALA A 911 8.98 -1.19 40.77
C ALA A 911 10.15 -1.23 41.73
N MET A 912 10.37 -2.33 42.43
CA MET A 912 11.54 -2.53 43.29
C MET A 912 12.86 -2.55 42.52
N LEU A 913 12.92 -3.25 41.36
CA LEU A 913 14.11 -3.26 40.50
C LEU A 913 14.38 -1.86 39.91
N GLN A 914 13.35 -1.10 39.60
CA GLN A 914 13.46 0.27 39.13
C GLN A 914 14.05 1.21 40.19
N ILE A 915 13.58 1.09 41.46
CA ILE A 915 14.17 1.82 42.57
C ILE A 915 15.63 1.45 42.74
N ARG A 916 15.96 0.17 42.74
CA ARG A 916 17.34 -0.30 42.81
C ARG A 916 18.21 0.33 41.71
N ASP A 917 17.74 0.36 40.47
CA ASP A 917 18.48 0.90 39.34
C ASP A 917 18.67 2.43 39.42
N ILE A 918 17.72 3.16 40.01
CA ILE A 918 17.84 4.60 40.29
C ILE A 918 18.90 4.82 41.42
N LEU A 919 18.81 4.06 42.48
CA LEU A 919 19.72 4.17 43.62
C LEU A 919 21.18 3.81 43.28
N LEU A 920 21.40 2.83 42.39
CA LEU A 920 22.72 2.48 41.87
C LEU A 920 23.38 3.60 41.04
N LYS A 921 22.60 4.54 40.52
CA LYS A 921 23.12 5.70 39.78
C LYS A 921 23.46 6.88 40.64
N SER A 922 23.04 6.93 41.90
CA SER A 922 23.27 8.05 42.80
C SER A 922 24.77 8.20 43.15
N ASP A 923 25.38 9.30 42.72
CA ASP A 923 26.79 9.61 43.06
C ASP A 923 27.00 9.88 44.57
N LYS A 924 25.97 10.31 45.26
CA LYS A 924 25.93 10.54 46.67
C LYS A 924 26.00 9.20 47.44
N LEU A 925 25.18 8.20 47.02
CA LEU A 925 25.24 6.87 47.58
C LEU A 925 26.53 6.13 47.25
N LYS A 926 27.08 6.31 46.06
CA LYS A 926 28.42 5.76 45.71
C LYS A 926 29.50 6.29 46.64
N THR A 927 29.51 7.58 46.91
CA THR A 927 30.47 8.20 47.83
C THR A 927 30.24 7.70 49.25
N SER A 928 29.00 7.56 49.68
CA SER A 928 28.67 7.03 51.03
C SER A 928 29.07 5.56 51.14
N ALA A 929 28.81 4.71 50.14
CA ALA A 929 29.18 3.28 50.17
C ALA A 929 30.69 3.04 50.22
N ARG A 930 31.50 3.91 49.59
CA ARG A 930 32.96 3.81 49.56
C ARG A 930 33.62 4.21 50.89
N ASN A 931 33.04 5.18 51.59
CA ASN A 931 33.66 5.80 52.76
C ASN A 931 33.11 5.32 54.13
N ASN A 932 31.97 4.61 54.13
CA ASN A 932 31.27 4.22 55.35
C ASN A 932 31.12 2.69 55.51
N THR A 933 30.77 2.25 56.71
CA THR A 933 30.38 0.86 56.98
C THR A 933 28.96 0.65 56.49
N VAL A 934 28.51 -0.61 56.33
CA VAL A 934 27.12 -0.94 55.94
C VAL A 934 26.11 -0.26 56.86
N ARG A 935 26.37 -0.23 58.15
CA ARG A 935 25.48 0.35 59.15
C ARG A 935 25.37 1.88 59.02
N ASP A 936 26.48 2.55 58.75
CA ASP A 936 26.49 4.01 58.57
C ASP A 936 25.95 4.39 57.16
N PHE A 937 26.14 3.55 56.16
CA PHE A 937 25.54 3.69 54.84
C PHE A 937 24.02 3.60 54.90
N GLU A 938 23.45 2.74 55.73
CA GLU A 938 22.01 2.55 55.93
C GLU A 938 21.31 3.87 56.28
N PHE A 939 21.92 4.74 57.08
CA PHE A 939 21.33 6.04 57.41
C PHE A 939 21.27 6.97 56.18
N SER A 940 22.34 7.12 55.43
CA SER A 940 22.37 7.93 54.20
C SER A 940 21.51 7.32 53.08
N TYR A 941 21.34 6.02 53.06
CA TYR A 941 20.50 5.30 52.12
C TYR A 941 19.02 5.66 52.27
N PHE A 942 18.50 5.70 53.50
CA PHE A 942 17.11 6.07 53.74
C PHE A 942 16.81 7.56 53.52
N ASP A 943 17.80 8.44 53.69
CA ASP A 943 17.66 9.87 53.40
C ASP A 943 17.59 10.18 51.88
N ASP A 944 18.27 9.38 51.05
CA ASP A 944 18.30 9.57 49.59
C ASP A 944 17.21 8.80 48.86
N ILE A 945 16.51 7.92 49.54
CA ILE A 945 15.42 7.10 48.95
C ILE A 945 14.22 7.95 48.47
N ASP A 946 13.89 9.01 49.16
CA ASP A 946 12.74 9.84 48.81
C ASP A 946 12.93 10.53 47.46
N ASP A 947 14.13 10.97 47.16
CA ASP A 947 14.47 11.53 45.85
C ASP A 947 14.30 10.47 44.73
N ALA A 948 14.73 9.25 44.97
CA ALA A 948 14.57 8.13 44.04
C ALA A 948 13.10 7.70 43.84
N LEU A 949 12.30 7.71 44.90
CA LEU A 949 10.88 7.44 44.88
C LEU A 949 10.11 8.53 44.07
N ILE A 950 10.50 9.81 44.26
CA ILE A 950 9.94 10.94 43.52
C ILE A 950 10.29 10.80 42.01
N GLU A 951 11.51 10.41 41.68
CA GLU A 951 11.90 10.15 40.29
C GLU A 951 11.12 9.01 39.65
N GLY A 952 10.75 7.98 40.43
CA GLY A 952 9.95 6.86 39.99
C GLY A 952 8.44 7.12 39.85
N LEU A 953 7.90 8.21 40.42
CA LEU A 953 6.46 8.53 40.44
C LEU A 953 5.81 8.57 39.08
N GLU A 954 6.50 9.06 38.05
CA GLU A 954 5.96 9.14 36.66
C GLU A 954 5.58 7.77 36.07
N GLN A 955 6.26 6.71 36.49
CA GLN A 955 6.10 5.36 35.91
C GLN A 955 5.23 4.43 36.77
N ASN A 956 5.09 4.71 38.07
CA ASN A 956 4.34 3.89 39.01
C ASN A 956 3.78 4.69 40.17
N GLN A 957 2.98 5.72 39.89
CA GLN A 957 2.52 6.73 40.83
C GLN A 957 1.96 6.17 42.15
N ASP A 958 1.14 5.13 42.09
CA ASP A 958 0.45 4.61 43.27
C ASP A 958 1.38 3.81 44.19
N PHE A 959 2.27 2.99 43.64
CA PHE A 959 3.23 2.22 44.41
C PHE A 959 4.24 3.14 45.08
N PHE A 960 4.79 4.12 44.36
CA PHE A 960 5.75 5.06 44.92
C PHE A 960 5.07 6.04 45.89
N SER A 961 3.84 6.47 45.64
CA SER A 961 3.06 7.29 46.58
C SER A 961 2.75 6.54 47.89
N LEU A 962 2.49 5.23 47.79
CA LEU A 962 2.30 4.38 49.01
C LEU A 962 3.58 4.32 49.84
N LEU A 963 4.74 4.15 49.19
CA LEU A 963 6.02 4.11 49.88
C LEU A 963 6.38 5.47 50.50
N LEU A 964 6.13 6.58 49.79
CA LEU A 964 6.33 7.93 50.29
C LEU A 964 5.40 8.31 51.46
N SER A 965 4.17 7.77 51.46
CA SER A 965 3.18 8.05 52.48
C SER A 965 3.25 7.16 53.74
N ASN A 966 4.03 6.06 53.68
CA ASN A 966 4.10 5.09 54.79
C ASN A 966 5.55 4.67 55.08
N GLU A 967 6.16 5.32 56.07
CA GLU A 967 7.54 5.08 56.52
C GLU A 967 7.83 3.63 56.94
N GLU A 968 6.86 2.95 57.49
CA GLU A 968 7.05 1.58 57.99
C GLU A 968 7.12 0.59 56.81
N ILE A 969 6.23 0.74 55.84
CA ILE A 969 6.27 -0.02 54.59
C ILE A 969 7.50 0.29 53.76
N LYS A 970 7.89 1.58 53.67
CA LYS A 970 9.10 2.03 53.00
C LYS A 970 10.33 1.33 53.55
N ARG A 971 10.54 1.35 54.89
CA ARG A 971 11.68 0.70 55.55
C ARG A 971 11.69 -0.82 55.38
N GLN A 972 10.51 -1.49 55.46
CA GLN A 972 10.43 -2.93 55.26
C GLN A 972 10.75 -3.36 53.81
N VAL A 973 10.22 -2.64 52.83
CA VAL A 973 10.37 -2.97 51.42
C VAL A 973 11.76 -2.64 50.89
N LEU A 974 12.29 -1.47 51.26
CA LEU A 974 13.55 -0.97 50.72
C LEU A 974 14.78 -1.41 51.54
N GLY A 975 14.60 -1.76 52.83
CA GLY A 975 15.64 -2.36 53.65
C GLY A 975 16.18 -3.69 53.10
N ILE A 976 15.35 -4.41 52.30
CA ILE A 976 15.77 -5.65 51.61
C ILE A 976 16.94 -5.42 50.65
N PHE A 977 17.04 -4.23 50.03
CA PHE A 977 18.06 -3.92 49.01
C PHE A 977 19.30 -3.23 49.58
N THR A 978 19.32 -2.80 50.84
CA THR A 978 20.40 -1.99 51.42
C THR A 978 21.76 -2.67 51.27
N GLU A 979 21.87 -3.94 51.63
CA GLU A 979 23.13 -4.68 51.50
C GLU A 979 23.57 -4.92 50.06
N GLU A 980 22.62 -5.21 49.19
CA GLU A 980 22.87 -5.45 47.75
C GLU A 980 23.37 -4.17 47.07
N ILE A 981 22.71 -3.04 47.31
CA ILE A 981 23.07 -1.75 46.76
C ILE A 981 24.43 -1.30 47.33
N TYR A 982 24.68 -1.47 48.63
CA TYR A 982 25.96 -1.17 49.22
C TYR A 982 27.11 -1.95 48.55
N LYS A 983 26.99 -3.26 48.40
CA LYS A 983 27.97 -4.10 47.72
C LYS A 983 28.20 -3.67 46.27
N SER A 984 27.11 -3.47 45.53
CA SER A 984 27.18 -3.07 44.11
C SER A 984 27.81 -1.70 43.90
N LEU A 985 27.52 -0.72 44.79
CA LEU A 985 28.11 0.62 44.73
C LEU A 985 29.58 0.68 45.17
N ARG A 986 30.02 -0.28 45.97
CA ARG A 986 31.40 -0.38 46.45
C ARG A 986 32.28 -1.09 45.42
N GLU A 987 31.74 -2.00 44.63
CA GLU A 987 32.45 -2.72 43.56
C GLU A 987 32.53 -1.90 42.28
N ALA A 988 31.60 -0.95 42.03
CA ALA A 988 31.61 -0.03 40.92
C ALA A 988 32.47 1.23 41.17
#